data_c68a477afd5dbf2c015b0c47d4d9d8ce
#
_entry.id   c68a477afd5dbf2c015b0c47d4d9d8ce
#
_cell.length_a   1.000
_cell.length_b   1.000
_cell.length_c   1.000
_cell.angle_alpha   90.00
_cell.angle_beta   90.00
_cell.angle_gamma   90.00
#
_symmetry.space_group_name_H-M   'P 1'
#
loop_
_entity.id
_entity.type
_entity.pdbx_description
1 polymer ?
#
loop_
_entity_poly.entity_id
_entity_poly.type
_entity_poly.pdbx_seq_one_letter_code
_entity_poly.pdbx_strand_id
1 'polypeptide(L)'
;MLSSLTIGIAIASCSQESQPTKVSQAPEKPAETVSNASENQQIPSQIELAACSPESMQQTTSVDPTVKKWRQLGNGRPLSGIASISVDPIFDGAGYGWKPGTSYAITKDGAVWKWGYDDRPMDFPVQVKGIKGVKQITASFALTNDGQVWRLDQEGTAEKIKELKNVESIQLGEMFDVLYVLGKDGTLWKLENDSDKPEQLTGIANMQKLYASAYSLYLIDQTGRLHYLSGREGPFKSENKQVIPLPGKVKQFAVSYQDHALIQVESGEVYAFLTKEQQPKRMPLADGAKRLAVNGDGMYLMVKADGSVWGWGANTNYMLGESQPKTVEKPVPIQTLTDIIDVQAGTDHALALDKNGQVYSWGSNMTGQLGRLPLFFAKWTELGQLSDIQQAVTKMEKPYFLRKDGTIWSMHENRTIFKIKGPAHIQKLDSMFGFPVTINQAGKVQLWQKDFLSCQTLTLPFSVKDMVAGDDHLLVRTLDDRYMAIAFDHESTEPDSVQIVPGKVEMVQIDSSLAPQIMNLYANLYTFLALTKEGEVLYADRTKDVPYQFKRVQGIHNIIALAPEFFVRATHDPASVWALDDRGRVQELLLQPEFEQLRITSIQAEIGTSVEEGIDKISGRLRLTKDGQIFEHDWSPSIKERISEPVRLVSSTYRYWIEGPGSHYHLLVTENDKIIVIGYNPFGQSESFPEKVITP
;
A
#
# COMPACT_ATOMS: atom_id res chain seq x y z
N MET A 1 -22.63 13.10 -19.47
CA MET A 1 -24.05 12.84 -19.17
C MET A 1 -24.09 11.84 -18.03
N LEU A 2 -24.24 12.36 -16.84
CA LEU A 2 -24.32 11.57 -15.59
C LEU A 2 -25.79 11.46 -15.23
N SER A 3 -26.28 10.24 -15.08
CA SER A 3 -27.60 9.99 -14.49
C SER A 3 -27.41 9.44 -13.08
N SER A 4 -27.84 10.26 -12.12
CA SER A 4 -27.94 9.96 -10.69
C SER A 4 -29.04 8.92 -10.43
N LEU A 5 -28.73 7.84 -9.72
CA LEU A 5 -29.71 6.93 -9.12
C LEU A 5 -29.77 7.22 -7.60
N THR A 6 -30.93 7.68 -7.18
CA THR A 6 -31.29 7.87 -5.77
C THR A 6 -31.99 6.59 -5.28
N ILE A 7 -31.46 5.94 -4.26
CA ILE A 7 -32.13 4.81 -3.58
C ILE A 7 -32.64 5.33 -2.24
N GLY A 8 -33.98 5.23 -2.08
CA GLY A 8 -34.67 5.62 -0.87
C GLY A 8 -34.63 4.52 0.20
N ILE A 9 -34.38 4.92 1.43
CA ILE A 9 -34.39 4.07 2.62
C ILE A 9 -35.82 4.03 3.18
N ALA A 10 -36.35 2.83 3.35
CA ALA A 10 -37.58 2.60 4.09
C ALA A 10 -37.25 2.05 5.48
N ILE A 11 -37.65 2.80 6.50
CA ILE A 11 -37.56 2.41 7.92
C ILE A 11 -38.84 1.62 8.28
N ALA A 12 -38.69 0.40 8.79
CA ALA A 12 -39.78 -0.34 9.42
C ALA A 12 -39.50 -0.56 10.90
N SER A 13 -40.41 -0.07 11.72
CA SER A 13 -40.39 -0.12 13.18
C SER A 13 -40.79 -1.48 13.72
N CYS A 14 -40.10 -1.87 14.79
CA CYS A 14 -40.33 -3.09 15.55
C CYS A 14 -41.36 -2.86 16.66
N SER A 15 -42.34 -3.76 16.85
CA SER A 15 -43.17 -3.86 18.03
C SER A 15 -43.00 -5.26 18.65
N GLN A 16 -42.74 -5.26 19.95
CA GLN A 16 -42.64 -6.43 20.84
C GLN A 16 -44.02 -7.08 21.05
N GLU A 17 -44.05 -8.39 21.16
CA GLU A 17 -44.99 -9.07 22.05
C GLU A 17 -44.44 -10.38 22.59
N SER A 18 -44.88 -10.67 23.81
CA SER A 18 -44.41 -11.50 24.89
C SER A 18 -44.73 -13.00 24.77
N GLN A 19 -43.95 -13.77 25.55
CA GLN A 19 -44.04 -15.22 25.87
C GLN A 19 -45.40 -15.74 26.37
N PRO A 20 -45.61 -17.09 26.41
CA PRO A 20 -45.50 -17.73 27.71
C PRO A 20 -44.89 -19.17 27.71
N THR A 21 -44.29 -19.45 28.88
CA THR A 21 -43.78 -20.70 29.45
C THR A 21 -44.81 -21.84 29.63
N LYS A 22 -44.31 -23.11 29.56
CA LYS A 22 -44.59 -24.25 30.50
C LYS A 22 -43.93 -25.56 30.01
N VAL A 23 -43.09 -26.13 30.82
CA VAL A 23 -43.11 -27.20 31.83
C VAL A 23 -42.95 -28.64 31.28
N SER A 24 -41.78 -29.19 31.68
CA SER A 24 -41.37 -30.52 32.14
C SER A 24 -42.22 -31.76 31.88
N GLN A 25 -41.59 -32.82 31.37
CA GLN A 25 -41.57 -34.19 31.92
C GLN A 25 -40.57 -35.09 31.16
N ALA A 26 -39.66 -35.75 31.89
CA ALA A 26 -38.97 -37.00 31.52
C ALA A 26 -39.63 -38.10 32.36
N PRO A 27 -39.39 -39.41 32.23
CA PRO A 27 -38.43 -40.15 31.38
C PRO A 27 -39.04 -41.37 30.67
N GLU A 28 -38.30 -42.06 29.80
CA GLU A 28 -38.15 -43.51 29.78
C GLU A 28 -37.26 -43.98 28.62
N LYS A 29 -36.23 -44.78 28.96
CA LYS A 29 -35.50 -45.62 27.98
C LYS A 29 -36.31 -46.84 27.61
N PRO A 30 -36.27 -47.31 26.36
CA PRO A 30 -35.63 -48.58 26.11
C PRO A 30 -34.90 -48.76 24.78
N ALA A 31 -33.92 -49.68 24.85
CA ALA A 31 -33.44 -50.60 23.83
C ALA A 31 -32.77 -50.08 22.55
N GLU A 32 -31.50 -50.42 22.41
CA GLU A 32 -30.64 -50.42 21.27
C GLU A 32 -31.26 -51.14 20.05
N THR A 33 -31.37 -50.43 18.94
CA THR A 33 -31.34 -51.01 17.59
C THR A 33 -30.30 -50.24 16.78
N VAL A 34 -29.24 -50.95 16.42
CA VAL A 34 -28.22 -50.46 15.48
C VAL A 34 -28.92 -50.28 14.14
N SER A 35 -29.18 -49.06 13.74
CA SER A 35 -29.52 -48.71 12.38
C SER A 35 -28.41 -47.82 11.83
N ASN A 36 -27.74 -48.29 10.79
CA ASN A 36 -26.92 -47.51 9.89
C ASN A 36 -27.73 -46.33 9.35
N ALA A 37 -27.67 -45.19 9.97
CA ALA A 37 -28.17 -43.93 9.46
C ALA A 37 -26.96 -43.04 9.12
N SER A 38 -26.71 -42.85 7.84
CA SER A 38 -25.94 -41.76 7.34
C SER A 38 -26.61 -40.44 7.83
N GLU A 39 -26.14 -39.87 8.90
CA GLU A 39 -26.57 -38.55 9.35
C GLU A 39 -26.22 -37.53 8.27
N ASN A 40 -27.22 -37.15 7.49
CA ASN A 40 -27.22 -35.88 6.74
C ASN A 40 -27.20 -34.77 7.75
N GLN A 41 -25.99 -34.39 8.21
CA GLN A 41 -25.84 -33.11 8.92
C GLN A 41 -26.26 -32.03 7.93
N GLN A 42 -27.39 -31.38 8.18
CA GLN A 42 -27.83 -30.23 7.41
C GLN A 42 -26.77 -29.16 7.49
N ILE A 43 -26.21 -28.77 6.35
CA ILE A 43 -25.29 -27.67 6.22
C ILE A 43 -26.06 -26.39 6.59
N PRO A 44 -25.61 -25.59 7.55
CA PRO A 44 -26.31 -24.37 7.92
C PRO A 44 -26.35 -23.41 6.75
N SER A 45 -27.53 -22.81 6.53
CA SER A 45 -27.71 -21.80 5.46
C SER A 45 -26.97 -20.50 5.71
N GLN A 46 -26.53 -20.26 6.94
CA GLN A 46 -25.72 -19.10 7.34
C GLN A 46 -24.68 -19.53 8.37
N ILE A 47 -23.47 -18.94 8.27
CA ILE A 47 -22.39 -19.12 9.25
C ILE A 47 -22.43 -17.95 10.23
N GLU A 48 -22.36 -18.25 11.52
CA GLU A 48 -22.20 -17.25 12.54
C GLU A 48 -20.73 -16.95 12.80
N LEU A 49 -20.41 -15.68 13.07
CA LEU A 49 -19.11 -15.21 13.52
C LEU A 49 -19.13 -15.02 15.02
N ALA A 50 -18.20 -15.63 15.73
CA ALA A 50 -17.98 -15.44 17.16
C ALA A 50 -16.63 -14.80 17.41
N ALA A 51 -16.53 -13.90 18.41
CA ALA A 51 -15.23 -13.38 18.84
C ALA A 51 -14.27 -14.52 19.22
N CYS A 52 -13.00 -14.37 18.88
CA CYS A 52 -12.01 -15.38 19.25
C CYS A 52 -11.86 -15.47 20.78
N SER A 53 -11.64 -16.68 21.28
CA SER A 53 -11.39 -16.89 22.70
C SER A 53 -10.08 -16.23 23.14
N PRO A 54 -9.97 -15.76 24.41
CA PRO A 54 -8.72 -15.18 24.95
C PRO A 54 -7.53 -16.13 24.86
N GLU A 55 -7.75 -17.45 24.84
CA GLU A 55 -6.72 -18.47 24.70
C GLU A 55 -6.07 -18.48 23.31
N SER A 56 -6.79 -17.98 22.30
CA SER A 56 -6.26 -17.79 20.95
C SER A 56 -5.29 -16.61 20.84
N MET A 57 -5.21 -15.77 21.88
CA MET A 57 -4.49 -14.50 21.88
C MET A 57 -3.46 -14.47 23.01
N GLN A 58 -2.22 -14.88 22.74
CA GLN A 58 -1.13 -14.77 23.72
C GLN A 58 -0.47 -13.39 23.70
N GLN A 59 -0.39 -12.76 24.87
CA GLN A 59 0.42 -11.58 25.09
C GLN A 59 1.85 -11.98 25.48
N THR A 60 2.80 -11.95 24.57
CA THR A 60 4.23 -12.04 24.94
C THR A 60 5.06 -11.01 24.20
N THR A 61 5.84 -10.27 24.97
CA THR A 61 6.75 -9.22 24.51
C THR A 61 8.19 -9.76 24.46
N SER A 62 8.56 -10.61 23.53
CA SER A 62 9.97 -10.91 23.34
C SER A 62 10.33 -10.92 21.87
N VAL A 63 11.28 -10.07 21.51
CA VAL A 63 12.02 -10.17 20.24
C VAL A 63 12.87 -11.42 20.35
N ASP A 64 12.82 -12.31 19.35
CA ASP A 64 13.69 -13.49 19.32
C ASP A 64 15.14 -13.03 19.24
N PRO A 65 16.00 -13.37 20.24
CA PRO A 65 17.40 -12.94 20.24
C PRO A 65 18.23 -13.51 19.09
N THR A 66 17.72 -14.51 18.36
CA THR A 66 18.39 -15.10 17.18
C THR A 66 18.22 -14.27 15.91
N VAL A 67 17.32 -13.29 15.90
CA VAL A 67 17.12 -12.40 14.76
C VAL A 67 18.27 -11.40 14.66
N LYS A 68 19.12 -11.54 13.65
CA LYS A 68 20.23 -10.63 13.40
C LYS A 68 19.70 -9.27 12.91
N LYS A 69 20.14 -8.18 13.55
CA LYS A 69 19.86 -6.80 13.14
C LYS A 69 20.50 -6.53 11.77
N TRP A 70 19.73 -6.00 10.84
CA TRP A 70 20.17 -5.68 9.48
C TRP A 70 21.14 -4.52 9.40
N ARG A 71 22.05 -4.60 8.44
CA ARG A 71 22.85 -3.46 7.98
C ARG A 71 22.19 -2.85 6.74
N GLN A 72 22.18 -1.53 6.71
CA GLN A 72 21.74 -0.68 5.60
C GLN A 72 22.33 -1.18 4.26
N LEU A 73 21.46 -1.49 3.30
CA LEU A 73 21.86 -1.82 1.93
C LEU A 73 22.11 -0.54 1.16
N GLY A 74 23.33 -0.34 0.75
CA GLY A 74 23.80 0.74 -0.13
C GLY A 74 25.07 1.38 0.38
N ASN A 75 26.12 1.34 -0.45
CA ASN A 75 27.38 2.05 -0.23
C ASN A 75 27.28 3.55 -0.58
N GLY A 76 26.05 4.08 -0.73
CA GLY A 76 25.82 5.47 -1.08
C GLY A 76 26.29 6.42 0.00
N ARG A 77 26.81 7.57 -0.41
CA ARG A 77 27.18 8.65 0.51
C ARG A 77 25.91 9.44 0.84
N PRO A 78 25.69 9.81 2.13
CA PRO A 78 24.60 10.71 2.46
C PRO A 78 24.65 12.00 1.67
N LEU A 79 23.50 12.41 1.11
CA LEU A 79 23.38 13.70 0.46
C LEU A 79 23.57 14.79 1.51
N SER A 80 24.59 15.62 1.38
CA SER A 80 25.04 16.58 2.39
C SER A 80 25.35 17.94 1.78
N GLY A 81 25.56 18.95 2.63
CA GLY A 81 25.82 20.32 2.18
C GLY A 81 24.59 21.02 1.62
N ILE A 82 23.40 20.51 1.94
CA ILE A 82 22.13 21.07 1.50
C ILE A 82 21.78 22.32 2.32
N ALA A 83 21.23 23.31 1.63
CA ALA A 83 20.76 24.57 2.20
C ALA A 83 19.24 24.66 2.26
N SER A 84 18.53 24.02 1.32
CA SER A 84 17.06 23.98 1.30
C SER A 84 16.55 22.71 0.63
N ILE A 85 15.33 22.33 1.00
CA ILE A 85 14.59 21.18 0.47
C ILE A 85 13.23 21.63 -0.03
N SER A 86 12.69 20.94 -1.05
CA SER A 86 11.34 21.13 -1.58
C SER A 86 10.75 19.82 -1.99
N VAL A 87 9.42 19.71 -1.90
CA VAL A 87 8.63 18.60 -2.40
C VAL A 87 7.49 19.16 -3.23
N ASP A 88 7.41 18.76 -4.47
CA ASP A 88 6.32 19.15 -5.35
C ASP A 88 5.39 17.97 -5.59
N PRO A 89 4.08 18.14 -5.36
CA PRO A 89 3.08 17.20 -5.82
C PRO A 89 3.01 17.24 -7.36
N ILE A 90 2.89 16.09 -8.00
CA ILE A 90 2.65 16.01 -9.44
C ILE A 90 1.21 15.49 -9.65
N PHE A 91 0.43 16.23 -10.43
CA PHE A 91 -0.87 15.81 -10.91
C PHE A 91 -0.76 15.44 -12.39
N ASP A 92 -1.28 14.26 -12.81
CA ASP A 92 -1.38 13.99 -14.23
C ASP A 92 -2.62 14.69 -14.80
N GLY A 93 -2.41 15.60 -15.74
CA GLY A 93 -3.47 16.38 -16.38
C GLY A 93 -4.54 15.53 -17.12
N ALA A 94 -4.38 14.22 -17.18
CA ALA A 94 -5.31 13.29 -17.83
C ALA A 94 -6.45 12.82 -16.91
N GLY A 95 -6.48 13.23 -15.63
CA GLY A 95 -7.61 12.98 -14.72
C GLY A 95 -7.67 11.57 -14.13
N TYR A 96 -6.64 10.74 -14.30
CA TYR A 96 -6.65 9.34 -13.85
C TYR A 96 -5.92 9.07 -12.53
N GLY A 97 -5.35 10.08 -11.88
CA GLY A 97 -4.77 9.86 -10.57
C GLY A 97 -3.60 10.77 -10.20
N TRP A 98 -3.21 10.70 -8.96
CA TRP A 98 -2.07 11.39 -8.38
C TRP A 98 -0.78 10.68 -8.78
N LYS A 99 0.14 11.40 -9.44
CA LYS A 99 1.50 10.90 -9.57
C LYS A 99 2.25 11.19 -8.27
N PRO A 100 3.12 10.26 -7.82
CA PRO A 100 4.02 10.51 -6.70
C PRO A 100 4.88 11.75 -6.95
N GLY A 101 5.11 12.55 -5.92
CA GLY A 101 5.80 13.83 -6.05
C GLY A 101 7.30 13.71 -6.32
N THR A 102 7.87 14.78 -6.85
CA THR A 102 9.33 14.95 -6.99
C THR A 102 9.90 15.68 -5.79
N SER A 103 11.00 15.19 -5.29
CA SER A 103 11.79 15.80 -4.21
C SER A 103 12.99 16.53 -4.76
N TYR A 104 13.32 17.67 -4.13
CA TYR A 104 14.46 18.49 -4.51
C TYR A 104 15.31 18.88 -3.30
N ALA A 105 16.60 19.02 -3.53
CA ALA A 105 17.53 19.62 -2.58
C ALA A 105 18.44 20.61 -3.29
N ILE A 106 18.65 21.78 -2.68
CA ILE A 106 19.52 22.82 -3.18
C ILE A 106 20.71 22.93 -2.24
N THR A 107 21.91 22.86 -2.79
CA THR A 107 23.16 23.06 -2.05
C THR A 107 23.41 24.53 -1.73
N LYS A 108 24.35 24.82 -0.82
CA LYS A 108 24.73 26.19 -0.45
C LYS A 108 25.28 27.04 -1.61
N ASP A 109 25.86 26.39 -2.61
CA ASP A 109 26.34 27.02 -3.86
C ASP A 109 25.26 27.07 -4.97
N GLY A 110 24.05 26.60 -4.67
CA GLY A 110 22.90 26.64 -5.56
C GLY A 110 22.91 25.56 -6.63
N ALA A 111 23.60 24.45 -6.43
CA ALA A 111 23.41 23.25 -7.24
C ALA A 111 22.12 22.52 -6.81
N VAL A 112 21.43 21.91 -7.75
CA VAL A 112 20.13 21.25 -7.53
C VAL A 112 20.28 19.75 -7.69
N TRP A 113 19.68 19.02 -6.76
CA TRP A 113 19.46 17.58 -6.83
C TRP A 113 17.97 17.30 -6.89
N LYS A 114 17.53 16.36 -7.75
CA LYS A 114 16.14 15.90 -7.87
C LYS A 114 16.05 14.38 -7.77
N TRP A 115 14.96 13.87 -7.21
CA TRP A 115 14.63 12.44 -7.15
C TRP A 115 13.13 12.25 -6.98
N GLY A 116 12.64 11.00 -7.13
CA GLY A 116 11.22 10.67 -7.08
C GLY A 116 10.65 10.39 -8.46
N TYR A 117 9.54 10.97 -8.81
CA TYR A 117 8.87 10.74 -10.09
C TYR A 117 8.96 11.95 -11.01
N ASP A 118 9.45 11.74 -12.21
CA ASP A 118 9.48 12.71 -13.29
C ASP A 118 9.32 11.94 -14.61
N ASP A 119 8.08 11.59 -14.96
CA ASP A 119 7.68 10.64 -16.02
C ASP A 119 8.29 9.24 -15.94
N ARG A 120 9.27 9.05 -15.11
CA ARG A 120 9.87 7.76 -14.75
C ARG A 120 10.37 7.82 -13.31
N PRO A 121 10.39 6.69 -12.59
CA PRO A 121 10.96 6.61 -11.26
C PRO A 121 12.46 6.97 -11.24
N MET A 122 12.86 7.78 -10.27
CA MET A 122 14.26 8.11 -9.97
C MET A 122 14.57 7.73 -8.54
N ASP A 123 15.20 6.58 -8.36
CA ASP A 123 15.45 5.99 -7.04
C ASP A 123 16.51 6.77 -6.23
N PHE A 124 17.38 7.52 -6.89
CA PHE A 124 18.45 8.28 -6.25
C PHE A 124 18.46 9.72 -6.70
N PRO A 125 18.96 10.63 -5.84
CA PRO A 125 19.19 12.01 -6.25
C PRO A 125 20.09 12.13 -7.48
N VAL A 126 19.59 12.82 -8.49
CA VAL A 126 20.32 13.15 -9.71
C VAL A 126 20.58 14.64 -9.73
N GLN A 127 21.82 15.04 -10.01
CA GLN A 127 22.16 16.45 -10.10
C GLN A 127 21.64 17.05 -11.40
N VAL A 128 20.87 18.13 -11.31
CA VAL A 128 20.41 18.92 -12.47
C VAL A 128 21.60 19.65 -13.07
N LYS A 129 21.77 19.51 -14.39
CA LYS A 129 22.88 20.11 -15.14
C LYS A 129 22.49 21.45 -15.76
N GLY A 130 23.47 22.28 -16.09
CA GLY A 130 23.25 23.52 -16.86
C GLY A 130 22.79 24.74 -16.04
N ILE A 131 22.47 24.57 -14.77
CA ILE A 131 22.03 25.67 -13.89
C ILE A 131 22.86 25.74 -12.60
N LYS A 132 23.08 26.95 -12.10
CA LYS A 132 23.78 27.23 -10.85
C LYS A 132 23.15 28.41 -10.12
N GLY A 133 23.46 28.56 -8.85
CA GLY A 133 22.97 29.68 -8.05
C GLY A 133 21.46 29.66 -7.85
N VAL A 134 20.84 28.50 -7.85
CA VAL A 134 19.40 28.32 -7.61
C VAL A 134 19.10 28.63 -6.14
N LYS A 135 18.06 29.44 -5.88
CA LYS A 135 17.53 29.72 -4.54
C LYS A 135 16.17 29.10 -4.28
N GLN A 136 15.42 28.81 -5.33
CA GLN A 136 14.10 28.17 -5.24
C GLN A 136 13.86 27.29 -6.44
N ILE A 137 13.14 26.19 -6.24
CA ILE A 137 12.71 25.27 -7.27
C ILE A 137 11.27 24.82 -7.00
N THR A 138 10.51 24.65 -8.05
CA THR A 138 9.16 24.08 -8.03
C THR A 138 8.91 23.35 -9.35
N ALA A 139 8.60 22.07 -9.29
CA ALA A 139 8.44 21.18 -10.44
C ALA A 139 9.50 21.44 -11.53
N SER A 140 9.07 21.91 -12.70
CA SER A 140 9.94 22.16 -13.85
C SER A 140 10.54 23.57 -13.88
N PHE A 141 10.46 24.36 -12.77
CA PHE A 141 10.96 25.74 -12.78
C PHE A 141 11.94 26.01 -11.63
N ALA A 142 12.99 26.74 -11.95
CA ALA A 142 13.99 27.16 -10.99
C ALA A 142 14.18 28.69 -11.00
N LEU A 143 14.36 29.27 -9.83
CA LEU A 143 14.68 30.68 -9.64
C LEU A 143 16.09 30.82 -9.08
N THR A 144 16.92 31.59 -9.76
CA THR A 144 18.29 31.86 -9.35
C THR A 144 18.41 33.11 -8.46
N ASN A 145 19.52 33.25 -7.75
CA ASN A 145 19.79 34.35 -6.81
C ASN A 145 19.75 35.73 -7.48
N ASP A 146 20.08 35.81 -8.78
CA ASP A 146 20.01 37.02 -9.56
C ASP A 146 18.58 37.35 -10.06
N GLY A 147 17.59 36.56 -9.67
CA GLY A 147 16.18 36.79 -10.00
C GLY A 147 15.79 36.36 -11.41
N GLN A 148 16.50 35.42 -12.00
CA GLN A 148 16.16 34.81 -13.31
C GLN A 148 15.37 33.53 -13.09
N VAL A 149 14.37 33.30 -13.95
CA VAL A 149 13.58 32.07 -13.97
C VAL A 149 14.03 31.16 -15.10
N TRP A 150 14.14 29.88 -14.82
CA TRP A 150 14.57 28.85 -15.76
C TRP A 150 13.51 27.75 -15.79
N ARG A 151 13.22 27.21 -16.98
CA ARG A 151 12.45 25.97 -17.15
C ARG A 151 13.43 24.81 -17.22
N LEU A 152 13.11 23.73 -16.54
CA LEU A 152 13.87 22.48 -16.55
C LEU A 152 13.10 21.45 -17.36
N ASP A 153 13.76 20.85 -18.35
CA ASP A 153 13.17 19.72 -19.06
C ASP A 153 13.32 18.40 -18.27
N GLN A 154 12.72 17.35 -18.81
CA GLN A 154 12.76 16.01 -18.22
C GLN A 154 14.17 15.41 -18.18
N GLU A 155 15.05 15.83 -19.11
CA GLU A 155 16.44 15.39 -19.17
C GLU A 155 17.35 16.15 -18.20
N GLY A 156 16.78 17.15 -17.50
CA GLY A 156 17.51 18.02 -16.57
C GLY A 156 18.31 19.11 -17.26
N THR A 157 17.96 19.48 -18.50
CA THR A 157 18.48 20.65 -19.20
C THR A 157 17.72 21.89 -18.75
N ALA A 158 18.41 23.00 -18.56
CA ALA A 158 17.83 24.24 -18.10
C ALA A 158 17.76 25.29 -19.22
N GLU A 159 16.57 25.83 -19.48
CA GLU A 159 16.33 26.92 -20.41
C GLU A 159 15.86 28.19 -19.68
N LYS A 160 16.46 29.33 -20.01
CA LYS A 160 16.15 30.60 -19.38
C LYS A 160 14.91 31.25 -19.99
N ILE A 161 13.95 31.63 -19.16
CA ILE A 161 12.78 32.43 -19.55
C ILE A 161 13.18 33.92 -19.56
N LYS A 162 13.40 34.46 -20.75
CA LYS A 162 14.00 35.79 -20.95
C LYS A 162 13.10 36.94 -20.51
N GLU A 163 11.80 36.75 -20.53
CA GLU A 163 10.77 37.73 -20.21
C GLU A 163 10.62 37.97 -18.72
N LEU A 164 10.99 36.98 -17.88
CA LEU A 164 10.93 37.08 -16.43
C LEU A 164 12.27 37.50 -15.83
N LYS A 165 12.29 38.70 -15.22
CA LYS A 165 13.47 39.29 -14.58
C LYS A 165 13.11 39.90 -13.24
N ASN A 166 14.11 40.07 -12.39
CA ASN A 166 13.93 40.65 -11.06
C ASN A 166 12.84 39.93 -10.24
N VAL A 167 12.81 38.61 -10.34
CA VAL A 167 11.83 37.79 -9.64
C VAL A 167 12.25 37.59 -8.19
N GLU A 168 11.28 37.70 -7.27
CA GLU A 168 11.45 37.44 -5.84
C GLU A 168 11.16 35.99 -5.50
N SER A 169 10.03 35.44 -5.97
CA SER A 169 9.63 34.06 -5.74
C SER A 169 8.77 33.51 -6.84
N ILE A 170 8.73 32.19 -6.95
CA ILE A 170 7.92 31.41 -7.90
C ILE A 170 7.10 30.36 -7.15
N GLN A 171 5.89 30.06 -7.63
CA GLN A 171 5.02 29.00 -7.10
C GLN A 171 4.21 28.39 -8.22
N LEU A 172 4.04 27.07 -8.18
CA LEU A 172 3.18 26.36 -9.11
C LEU A 172 1.77 26.27 -8.54
N GLY A 173 0.77 26.53 -9.35
CA GLY A 173 -0.66 26.48 -8.98
C GLY A 173 -1.54 26.04 -10.15
N GLU A 174 -2.86 26.22 -10.03
CA GLU A 174 -3.88 25.83 -11.01
C GLU A 174 -3.65 24.43 -11.58
N MET A 175 -3.74 23.43 -10.72
CA MET A 175 -3.51 22.03 -11.10
C MET A 175 -2.07 21.76 -11.62
N PHE A 176 -1.11 22.63 -11.26
CA PHE A 176 0.31 22.56 -11.62
C PHE A 176 0.66 22.90 -13.08
N ASP A 177 -0.29 23.48 -13.81
CA ASP A 177 -0.07 23.91 -15.19
C ASP A 177 0.31 25.38 -15.32
N VAL A 178 0.23 26.14 -14.22
CA VAL A 178 0.52 27.58 -14.23
C VAL A 178 1.59 27.93 -13.18
N LEU A 179 2.65 28.58 -13.65
CA LEU A 179 3.65 29.19 -12.80
C LEU A 179 3.21 30.59 -12.40
N TYR A 180 3.08 30.84 -11.11
CA TYR A 180 2.91 32.18 -10.55
C TYR A 180 4.26 32.77 -10.13
N VAL A 181 4.47 34.04 -10.48
CA VAL A 181 5.74 34.70 -10.31
C VAL A 181 5.52 36.04 -9.59
N LEU A 182 6.18 36.20 -8.45
CA LEU A 182 6.19 37.46 -7.71
C LEU A 182 7.46 38.25 -8.06
N GLY A 183 7.29 39.43 -8.63
CA GLY A 183 8.39 40.35 -8.87
C GLY A 183 8.90 41.01 -7.58
N LYS A 184 10.15 41.46 -7.56
CA LYS A 184 10.73 42.22 -6.42
C LYS A 184 10.01 43.56 -6.18
N ASP A 185 9.31 44.06 -7.16
CA ASP A 185 8.46 45.27 -7.07
C ASP A 185 7.07 44.99 -6.49
N GLY A 186 6.77 43.73 -6.15
CA GLY A 186 5.50 43.29 -5.60
C GLY A 186 4.40 43.04 -6.64
N THR A 187 4.73 43.03 -7.92
CA THR A 187 3.82 42.65 -9.01
C THR A 187 3.70 41.14 -9.12
N LEU A 188 2.53 40.68 -9.56
CA LEU A 188 2.24 39.26 -9.74
C LEU A 188 2.05 38.94 -11.21
N TRP A 189 2.67 37.88 -11.68
CA TRP A 189 2.60 37.38 -13.04
C TRP A 189 2.19 35.91 -13.05
N LYS A 190 1.58 35.46 -14.12
CA LYS A 190 1.35 34.04 -14.42
C LYS A 190 2.01 33.64 -15.73
N LEU A 191 2.44 32.41 -15.83
CA LEU A 191 3.00 31.79 -17.01
C LEU A 191 2.44 30.38 -17.15
N GLU A 192 1.72 30.13 -18.24
CA GLU A 192 1.22 28.79 -18.59
C GLU A 192 2.42 27.88 -18.92
N ASN A 193 2.31 26.59 -18.58
CA ASN A 193 3.45 25.65 -18.68
C ASN A 193 3.97 25.47 -20.12
N ASP A 194 3.11 25.58 -21.11
CA ASP A 194 3.42 25.45 -22.53
C ASP A 194 3.69 26.80 -23.23
N SER A 195 3.72 27.91 -22.48
CA SER A 195 3.91 29.27 -22.98
C SER A 195 5.23 29.87 -22.51
N ASP A 196 5.81 30.75 -23.34
CA ASP A 196 6.96 31.59 -22.96
C ASP A 196 6.54 33.04 -22.70
N LYS A 197 5.23 33.37 -22.73
CA LYS A 197 4.72 34.71 -22.56
C LYS A 197 4.05 34.87 -21.20
N PRO A 198 4.70 35.48 -20.21
CA PRO A 198 4.08 35.76 -18.92
C PRO A 198 3.02 36.87 -19.07
N GLU A 199 1.92 36.69 -18.34
CA GLU A 199 0.83 37.67 -18.22
C GLU A 199 0.83 38.29 -16.81
N GLN A 200 0.71 39.64 -16.74
CA GLN A 200 0.61 40.30 -15.44
C GLN A 200 -0.83 40.22 -14.91
N LEU A 201 -0.96 39.78 -13.66
CA LEU A 201 -2.23 39.80 -12.93
C LEU A 201 -2.48 41.23 -12.41
N THR A 202 -3.24 42.01 -13.16
CA THR A 202 -3.51 43.40 -12.84
C THR A 202 -4.39 43.58 -11.58
N GLY A 203 -4.21 44.71 -10.85
CA GLY A 203 -4.94 44.99 -9.62
C GLY A 203 -4.39 44.25 -8.37
N ILE A 204 -3.33 43.48 -8.51
CA ILE A 204 -2.59 42.84 -7.40
C ILE A 204 -1.19 43.45 -7.35
N ALA A 205 -0.92 44.24 -6.32
CA ALA A 205 0.35 44.92 -6.13
C ALA A 205 0.73 44.96 -4.65
N ASN A 206 1.98 45.38 -4.37
CA ASN A 206 2.54 45.49 -3.02
C ASN A 206 2.55 44.19 -2.23
N MET A 207 2.70 43.06 -2.91
CA MET A 207 2.84 41.76 -2.29
C MET A 207 4.32 41.49 -1.93
N GLN A 208 4.52 40.83 -0.79
CA GLN A 208 5.86 40.48 -0.28
C GLN A 208 6.15 38.98 -0.42
N LYS A 209 5.11 38.15 -0.26
CA LYS A 209 5.24 36.70 -0.37
C LYS A 209 4.09 36.12 -1.16
N LEU A 210 4.40 35.04 -1.89
CA LEU A 210 3.49 34.27 -2.71
C LEU A 210 3.53 32.82 -2.31
N TYR A 211 2.35 32.21 -2.17
CA TYR A 211 2.14 30.77 -2.02
C TYR A 211 0.98 30.36 -2.90
N ALA A 212 1.01 29.14 -3.41
CA ALA A 212 -0.06 28.57 -4.24
C ALA A 212 -0.43 27.18 -3.78
N SER A 213 -1.68 26.83 -3.99
CA SER A 213 -2.21 25.47 -3.98
C SER A 213 -2.72 25.10 -5.37
N ALA A 214 -3.31 23.91 -5.54
CA ALA A 214 -3.93 23.53 -6.81
C ALA A 214 -5.01 24.50 -7.29
N TYR A 215 -5.70 25.18 -6.35
CA TYR A 215 -6.89 25.99 -6.66
C TYR A 215 -6.86 27.41 -6.09
N SER A 216 -5.80 27.79 -5.40
CA SER A 216 -5.81 29.05 -4.64
C SER A 216 -4.45 29.72 -4.61
N LEU A 217 -4.44 31.06 -4.59
CA LEU A 217 -3.28 31.86 -4.31
C LEU A 217 -3.40 32.49 -2.92
N TYR A 218 -2.28 32.49 -2.21
CA TYR A 218 -2.13 33.13 -0.92
C TYR A 218 -0.99 34.14 -0.99
N LEU A 219 -1.29 35.37 -0.65
CA LEU A 219 -0.38 36.50 -0.79
C LEU A 219 -0.22 37.19 0.54
N ILE A 220 0.99 37.48 0.95
CA ILE A 220 1.25 38.32 2.12
C ILE A 220 1.68 39.70 1.63
N ASP A 221 0.95 40.73 2.04
CA ASP A 221 1.29 42.09 1.68
C ASP A 221 2.44 42.69 2.56
N GLN A 222 2.90 43.85 2.19
CA GLN A 222 3.98 44.55 2.93
C GLN A 222 3.61 44.90 4.39
N THR A 223 2.32 44.87 4.74
CA THR A 223 1.84 45.07 6.11
C THR A 223 1.79 43.77 6.94
N GLY A 224 2.06 42.63 6.30
CA GLY A 224 2.04 41.32 6.92
C GLY A 224 0.65 40.67 6.96
N ARG A 225 -0.35 41.19 6.23
CA ARG A 225 -1.69 40.60 6.13
C ARG A 225 -1.71 39.51 5.07
N LEU A 226 -2.46 38.44 5.35
CA LEU A 226 -2.67 37.32 4.44
C LEU A 226 -3.92 37.57 3.58
N HIS A 227 -3.74 37.52 2.27
CA HIS A 227 -4.79 37.59 1.27
C HIS A 227 -4.96 36.22 0.61
N TYR A 228 -6.19 35.93 0.23
CA TYR A 228 -6.59 34.70 -0.42
C TYR A 228 -7.35 34.99 -1.72
N LEU A 229 -7.05 34.27 -2.79
CA LEU A 229 -7.77 34.28 -4.06
C LEU A 229 -8.12 32.85 -4.43
N SER A 230 -9.39 32.57 -4.69
CA SER A 230 -9.87 31.27 -5.17
C SER A 230 -9.90 31.22 -6.69
N GLY A 231 -9.35 30.17 -7.28
CA GLY A 231 -9.47 29.85 -8.71
C GLY A 231 -10.55 28.81 -9.02
N ARG A 232 -11.30 28.32 -8.01
CA ARG A 232 -12.30 27.27 -8.20
C ARG A 232 -13.48 27.68 -9.09
N GLU A 233 -13.78 28.97 -9.15
CA GLU A 233 -14.90 29.52 -9.90
C GLU A 233 -14.45 30.26 -11.17
N GLY A 234 -13.22 30.09 -11.59
CA GLY A 234 -12.67 30.73 -12.78
C GLY A 234 -11.31 31.40 -12.53
N PRO A 235 -10.78 32.15 -13.51
CA PRO A 235 -9.45 32.74 -13.41
C PRO A 235 -9.34 33.70 -12.23
N PHE A 236 -8.14 33.79 -11.64
CA PHE A 236 -7.86 34.70 -10.53
C PHE A 236 -8.06 36.14 -10.94
N LYS A 237 -8.96 36.84 -10.23
CA LYS A 237 -9.26 38.25 -10.41
C LYS A 237 -9.00 39.02 -9.12
N SER A 238 -8.47 40.22 -9.24
CA SER A 238 -8.17 41.09 -8.10
C SER A 238 -9.42 41.42 -7.25
N GLU A 239 -10.59 41.49 -7.86
CA GLU A 239 -11.89 41.71 -7.20
C GLU A 239 -12.29 40.58 -6.25
N ASN A 240 -11.78 39.38 -6.46
CA ASN A 240 -12.06 38.18 -5.63
C ASN A 240 -11.09 38.05 -4.47
N LYS A 241 -10.17 39.01 -4.28
CA LYS A 241 -9.18 38.98 -3.21
C LYS A 241 -9.81 39.21 -1.84
N GLN A 242 -9.66 38.27 -0.96
CA GLN A 242 -10.18 38.30 0.42
C GLN A 242 -9.01 38.39 1.42
N VAL A 243 -9.22 39.05 2.55
CA VAL A 243 -8.26 39.06 3.66
C VAL A 243 -8.67 37.99 4.66
N ILE A 244 -7.74 37.12 5.00
CA ILE A 244 -7.94 36.12 6.05
C ILE A 244 -7.79 36.83 7.42
N PRO A 245 -8.84 36.78 8.28
CA PRO A 245 -8.82 37.47 9.57
C PRO A 245 -7.88 36.78 10.55
N LEU A 246 -6.78 37.40 10.87
CA LEU A 246 -5.77 36.95 11.83
C LEU A 246 -5.51 38.00 12.91
N PRO A 247 -5.18 37.61 14.14
CA PRO A 247 -4.95 38.56 15.23
C PRO A 247 -3.61 39.31 15.15
N GLY A 248 -2.79 39.01 14.13
CA GLY A 248 -1.49 39.64 13.95
C GLY A 248 -0.91 39.41 12.57
N LYS A 249 0.29 39.97 12.32
CA LYS A 249 1.01 39.80 11.07
C LYS A 249 1.48 38.37 10.91
N VAL A 250 1.48 37.87 9.68
CA VAL A 250 1.93 36.52 9.36
C VAL A 250 3.46 36.47 9.40
N LYS A 251 3.98 35.61 10.26
CA LYS A 251 5.40 35.29 10.37
C LYS A 251 5.79 34.14 9.44
N GLN A 252 4.98 33.07 9.44
CA GLN A 252 5.20 31.88 8.64
C GLN A 252 3.87 31.34 8.10
N PHE A 253 3.90 30.81 6.89
CA PHE A 253 2.75 30.21 6.22
C PHE A 253 3.19 28.95 5.51
N ALA A 254 2.46 27.87 5.67
CA ALA A 254 2.59 26.62 4.93
C ALA A 254 1.23 26.24 4.36
N VAL A 255 1.19 25.81 3.12
CA VAL A 255 -0.05 25.39 2.43
C VAL A 255 0.22 24.15 1.61
N SER A 256 -0.74 23.23 1.61
CA SER A 256 -0.77 22.06 0.75
C SER A 256 -1.50 22.34 -0.56
N TYR A 257 -1.39 21.41 -1.49
CA TYR A 257 -2.10 21.46 -2.75
C TYR A 257 -3.64 21.39 -2.61
N GLN A 258 -4.17 20.81 -1.52
CA GLN A 258 -5.64 20.74 -1.24
C GLN A 258 -6.15 21.88 -0.34
N ASP A 259 -5.44 22.98 -0.27
CA ASP A 259 -5.81 24.14 0.54
C ASP A 259 -5.84 23.92 2.07
N HIS A 260 -5.17 22.90 2.59
CA HIS A 260 -4.86 22.84 4.01
C HIS A 260 -3.71 23.79 4.30
N ALA A 261 -3.88 24.69 5.25
CA ALA A 261 -2.82 25.65 5.59
C ALA A 261 -2.55 25.73 7.09
N LEU A 262 -1.32 26.03 7.44
CA LEU A 262 -0.88 26.43 8.77
C LEU A 262 -0.31 27.84 8.73
N ILE A 263 -0.77 28.69 9.63
CA ILE A 263 -0.43 30.11 9.70
C ILE A 263 0.14 30.39 11.09
N GLN A 264 1.39 30.86 11.16
CA GLN A 264 1.94 31.38 12.40
C GLN A 264 2.00 32.90 12.33
N VAL A 265 1.48 33.58 13.33
CA VAL A 265 1.58 35.03 13.48
C VAL A 265 2.81 35.42 14.29
N GLU A 266 3.18 36.72 14.30
CA GLU A 266 4.39 37.23 14.98
C GLU A 266 4.41 36.94 16.49
N SER A 267 3.24 36.84 17.16
CA SER A 267 3.16 36.44 18.58
C SER A 267 3.59 34.97 18.80
N GLY A 268 3.75 34.17 17.76
CA GLY A 268 4.10 32.75 17.82
C GLY A 268 2.89 31.82 17.83
N GLU A 269 1.69 32.36 17.88
CA GLU A 269 0.44 31.59 17.81
C GLU A 269 0.24 30.97 16.42
N VAL A 270 -0.27 29.71 16.39
CA VAL A 270 -0.51 28.97 15.15
C VAL A 270 -2.00 28.73 14.92
N TYR A 271 -2.41 28.88 13.66
CA TYR A 271 -3.76 28.68 13.19
C TYR A 271 -3.76 27.69 12.02
N ALA A 272 -4.70 26.75 12.00
CA ALA A 272 -5.03 25.97 10.81
C ALA A 272 -6.12 26.68 10.02
N PHE A 273 -6.04 26.63 8.70
CA PHE A 273 -7.02 27.21 7.81
C PHE A 273 -7.36 26.21 6.72
N LEU A 274 -8.66 26.01 6.53
CA LEU A 274 -9.25 25.25 5.44
C LEU A 274 -10.15 26.19 4.66
N THR A 275 -10.00 26.31 3.36
CA THR A 275 -10.80 27.20 2.53
C THR A 275 -12.30 26.98 2.63
N LYS A 276 -12.72 25.74 2.91
CA LYS A 276 -14.14 25.40 3.14
C LYS A 276 -14.73 26.03 4.42
N GLU A 277 -13.89 26.25 5.44
CA GLU A 277 -14.33 26.74 6.76
C GLU A 277 -14.28 28.29 6.87
N GLN A 278 -13.60 28.98 5.95
CA GLN A 278 -13.42 30.44 5.86
C GLN A 278 -12.89 31.15 7.11
N GLN A 279 -12.64 30.45 8.19
CA GLN A 279 -12.14 30.99 9.46
C GLN A 279 -10.94 30.20 9.96
N PRO A 280 -9.83 30.88 10.31
CA PRO A 280 -8.66 30.23 10.91
C PRO A 280 -8.99 29.66 12.30
N LYS A 281 -8.66 28.38 12.50
CA LYS A 281 -8.85 27.65 13.77
C LYS A 281 -7.55 27.66 14.57
N ARG A 282 -7.61 28.06 15.83
CA ARG A 282 -6.47 28.13 16.74
C ARG A 282 -5.89 26.73 17.02
N MET A 283 -4.55 26.60 16.94
CA MET A 283 -3.79 25.36 17.16
C MET A 283 -2.75 25.53 18.28
N PRO A 284 -3.14 25.59 19.58
CA PRO A 284 -2.24 25.93 20.68
C PRO A 284 -1.04 24.98 20.85
N LEU A 285 -1.21 23.71 20.47
CA LEU A 285 -0.15 22.68 20.57
C LEU A 285 1.00 22.89 19.57
N ALA A 286 0.79 23.74 18.56
CA ALA A 286 1.79 24.08 17.56
C ALA A 286 2.46 25.44 17.80
N ASP A 287 2.12 26.13 18.90
CA ASP A 287 2.70 27.46 19.20
C ASP A 287 4.20 27.42 19.33
N GLY A 288 4.82 28.52 18.88
CA GLY A 288 6.26 28.65 18.93
C GLY A 288 7.03 27.75 17.97
N ALA A 289 6.36 27.07 17.04
CA ALA A 289 7.03 26.27 16.02
C ALA A 289 8.08 27.10 15.25
N LYS A 290 9.24 26.50 15.00
CA LYS A 290 10.28 27.10 14.13
C LYS A 290 9.96 26.93 12.65
N ARG A 291 9.38 25.78 12.29
CA ARG A 291 8.92 25.48 10.94
C ARG A 291 7.60 24.74 11.01
N LEU A 292 6.79 24.93 9.98
CA LEU A 292 5.51 24.29 9.77
C LEU A 292 5.48 23.70 8.36
N ALA A 293 4.93 22.50 8.22
CA ALA A 293 4.62 21.91 6.93
C ALA A 293 3.25 21.19 7.00
N VAL A 294 2.60 21.03 5.85
CA VAL A 294 1.28 20.41 5.74
C VAL A 294 1.17 19.69 4.40
N ASN A 295 0.60 18.49 4.40
CA ASN A 295 0.30 17.76 3.18
C ASN A 295 -1.18 17.89 2.76
N GLY A 296 -1.52 17.33 1.57
CA GLY A 296 -2.86 17.40 1.02
C GLY A 296 -3.93 16.69 1.84
N ASP A 297 -3.58 15.61 2.51
CA ASP A 297 -4.52 14.82 3.31
C ASP A 297 -4.80 15.42 4.69
N GLY A 298 -4.13 16.52 5.04
CA GLY A 298 -4.27 17.16 6.35
C GLY A 298 -3.35 16.58 7.43
N MET A 299 -2.21 16.03 7.04
CA MET A 299 -1.11 15.79 7.96
C MET A 299 -0.33 17.08 8.18
N TYR A 300 -0.01 17.37 9.41
CA TYR A 300 0.72 18.56 9.85
C TYR A 300 2.03 18.16 10.49
N LEU A 301 3.10 18.89 10.17
CA LEU A 301 4.42 18.76 10.79
C LEU A 301 4.89 20.08 11.38
N MET A 302 5.60 20.01 12.48
CA MET A 302 6.29 21.16 13.07
C MET A 302 7.70 20.81 13.53
N VAL A 303 8.63 21.74 13.38
CA VAL A 303 9.94 21.70 14.03
C VAL A 303 9.87 22.58 15.27
N LYS A 304 10.20 22.03 16.42
CA LYS A 304 10.28 22.78 17.68
C LYS A 304 11.62 23.52 17.84
N ALA A 305 11.70 24.35 18.88
CA ALA A 305 12.91 25.15 19.18
C ALA A 305 14.16 24.30 19.41
N ASP A 306 14.01 23.10 19.94
CA ASP A 306 15.06 22.12 20.19
C ASP A 306 15.50 21.33 18.95
N GLY A 307 14.87 21.56 17.79
CA GLY A 307 15.14 20.83 16.56
C GLY A 307 14.45 19.47 16.46
N SER A 308 13.56 19.10 17.39
CA SER A 308 12.72 17.92 17.28
C SER A 308 11.56 18.15 16.30
N VAL A 309 11.14 17.09 15.60
CA VAL A 309 10.01 17.12 14.67
C VAL A 309 8.80 16.44 15.31
N TRP A 310 7.64 17.06 15.17
CA TRP A 310 6.37 16.57 15.70
C TRP A 310 5.32 16.60 14.59
N GLY A 311 4.39 15.64 14.61
CA GLY A 311 3.34 15.57 13.60
C GLY A 311 1.98 15.20 14.20
N TRP A 312 0.89 15.59 13.52
CA TRP A 312 -0.50 15.25 13.84
C TRP A 312 -1.38 15.34 12.58
N GLY A 313 -2.64 14.97 12.69
CA GLY A 313 -3.59 14.96 11.59
C GLY A 313 -3.67 13.59 10.94
N ALA A 314 -3.85 13.55 9.63
CA ALA A 314 -3.94 12.31 8.86
C ALA A 314 -2.62 11.53 8.90
N ASN A 315 -2.70 10.23 9.16
CA ASN A 315 -1.56 9.32 9.19
C ASN A 315 -1.52 8.44 7.94
N THR A 316 -1.70 9.06 6.78
CA THR A 316 -1.59 8.39 5.48
C THR A 316 -0.14 7.92 5.29
N ASN A 317 0.03 6.70 4.75
CA ASN A 317 1.34 6.08 4.58
C ASN A 317 2.19 6.02 5.86
N TYR A 318 1.53 5.96 7.03
CA TYR A 318 2.17 5.83 8.35
C TYR A 318 3.24 6.89 8.65
N MET A 319 3.16 8.05 8.02
CA MET A 319 4.16 9.12 8.16
C MET A 319 4.28 9.69 9.59
N LEU A 320 3.27 9.46 10.44
CA LEU A 320 3.31 9.81 11.86
C LEU A 320 3.69 8.63 12.77
N GLY A 321 4.02 7.47 12.20
CA GLY A 321 4.38 6.22 12.86
C GLY A 321 3.34 5.11 12.68
N GLU A 322 3.78 3.88 12.51
CA GLU A 322 2.91 2.70 12.31
C GLU A 322 2.00 2.40 13.51
N SER A 323 2.45 2.72 14.72
CA SER A 323 1.67 2.49 15.95
C SER A 323 0.62 3.57 16.22
N GLN A 324 0.57 4.61 15.38
CA GLN A 324 -0.39 5.70 15.53
C GLN A 324 -1.68 5.38 14.77
N PRO A 325 -2.84 5.86 15.24
CA PRO A 325 -4.11 5.73 14.53
C PRO A 325 -4.09 6.47 13.20
N LYS A 326 -5.05 6.17 12.31
CA LYS A 326 -5.21 6.84 11.01
C LYS A 326 -5.34 8.36 11.11
N THR A 327 -5.90 8.86 12.21
CA THR A 327 -5.95 10.29 12.53
C THR A 327 -5.38 10.51 13.91
N VAL A 328 -4.31 11.28 13.97
CA VAL A 328 -3.58 11.62 15.20
C VAL A 328 -4.04 12.99 15.69
N GLU A 329 -4.84 13.04 16.73
CA GLU A 329 -5.44 14.29 17.21
C GLU A 329 -4.46 15.26 17.88
N LYS A 330 -3.38 14.75 18.48
CA LYS A 330 -2.38 15.54 19.20
C LYS A 330 -0.99 15.30 18.62
N PRO A 331 -0.14 16.33 18.56
CA PRO A 331 1.22 16.15 18.05
C PRO A 331 1.98 15.03 18.76
N VAL A 332 2.53 14.12 17.96
CA VAL A 332 3.42 13.03 18.39
C VAL A 332 4.83 13.28 17.84
N PRO A 333 5.89 12.88 18.56
CA PRO A 333 7.25 13.05 18.07
C PRO A 333 7.55 12.10 16.91
N ILE A 334 8.12 12.62 15.85
CA ILE A 334 8.74 11.81 14.79
C ILE A 334 10.10 11.37 15.31
N GLN A 335 10.23 10.08 15.60
CA GLN A 335 11.42 9.52 16.24
C GLN A 335 12.64 9.63 15.33
N THR A 336 13.83 9.58 15.92
CA THR A 336 15.15 9.61 15.25
C THR A 336 15.60 10.95 14.66
N LEU A 337 14.73 11.93 14.48
CA LEU A 337 15.09 13.24 13.96
C LEU A 337 15.55 14.19 15.09
N THR A 338 16.74 14.73 14.96
CA THR A 338 17.32 15.71 15.88
C THR A 338 17.99 16.83 15.09
N ASP A 339 18.10 18.01 15.70
CA ASP A 339 18.79 19.16 15.09
C ASP A 339 18.16 19.63 13.75
N ILE A 340 16.88 19.34 13.54
CA ILE A 340 16.18 19.70 12.30
C ILE A 340 15.94 21.20 12.23
N ILE A 341 16.20 21.76 11.06
CA ILE A 341 16.01 23.19 10.78
C ILE A 341 14.88 23.47 9.79
N ASP A 342 14.51 22.48 8.97
CA ASP A 342 13.40 22.57 8.01
C ASP A 342 12.72 21.23 7.79
N VAL A 343 11.41 21.28 7.48
CA VAL A 343 10.59 20.12 7.09
C VAL A 343 9.69 20.49 5.92
N GLN A 344 9.47 19.53 5.03
CA GLN A 344 8.54 19.62 3.91
C GLN A 344 7.64 18.40 3.91
N ALA A 345 6.37 18.58 3.55
CA ALA A 345 5.41 17.51 3.45
C ALA A 345 4.82 17.47 2.02
N GLY A 346 5.10 16.39 1.32
CA GLY A 346 4.49 16.07 0.03
C GLY A 346 3.16 15.35 0.21
N THR A 347 2.58 14.85 -0.87
CA THR A 347 1.33 14.09 -0.85
C THR A 347 1.43 12.84 0.02
N ASP A 348 2.50 12.09 -0.15
CA ASP A 348 2.66 10.74 0.36
C ASP A 348 4.01 10.50 1.05
N HIS A 349 4.89 11.50 1.09
CA HIS A 349 6.20 11.45 1.75
C HIS A 349 6.59 12.79 2.36
N ALA A 350 7.59 12.78 3.20
CA ALA A 350 8.11 13.98 3.85
C ALA A 350 9.64 14.03 3.82
N LEU A 351 10.18 15.24 3.87
CA LEU A 351 11.61 15.53 3.98
C LEU A 351 11.90 16.33 5.24
N ALA A 352 13.08 16.10 5.82
CA ALA A 352 13.64 16.95 6.86
C ALA A 352 15.09 17.29 6.53
N LEU A 353 15.50 18.51 6.89
CA LEU A 353 16.87 19.01 6.74
C LEU A 353 17.44 19.32 8.11
N ASP A 354 18.59 18.76 8.44
CA ASP A 354 19.29 19.10 9.69
C ASP A 354 20.25 20.30 9.52
N LYS A 355 20.72 20.81 10.64
CA LYS A 355 21.67 21.95 10.69
C LYS A 355 23.02 21.68 9.97
N ASN A 356 23.37 20.41 9.75
CA ASN A 356 24.60 20.01 9.08
C ASN A 356 24.42 19.89 7.55
N GLY A 357 23.20 20.11 7.05
CA GLY A 357 22.85 19.96 5.63
C GLY A 357 22.61 18.53 5.20
N GLN A 358 22.28 17.64 6.13
CA GLN A 358 21.87 16.28 5.85
C GLN A 358 20.35 16.24 5.63
N VAL A 359 19.91 15.54 4.57
CA VAL A 359 18.50 15.34 4.25
C VAL A 359 18.03 13.97 4.75
N TYR A 360 16.85 13.94 5.35
CA TYR A 360 16.12 12.75 5.75
C TYR A 360 14.78 12.70 5.00
N SER A 361 14.30 11.51 4.72
CA SER A 361 13.02 11.28 4.05
C SER A 361 12.28 10.09 4.67
N TRP A 362 10.96 10.12 4.65
CA TRP A 362 10.08 9.02 5.08
C TRP A 362 8.72 9.13 4.42
N GLY A 363 7.89 8.08 4.51
CA GLY A 363 6.60 7.94 3.84
C GLY A 363 6.68 6.98 2.66
N SER A 364 5.89 7.20 1.62
CA SER A 364 5.87 6.37 0.42
C SER A 364 7.18 6.45 -0.36
N ASN A 365 7.60 5.32 -0.93
CA ASN A 365 8.77 5.23 -1.82
C ASN A 365 8.46 4.47 -3.12
N MET A 366 7.22 4.54 -3.58
CA MET A 366 6.77 3.78 -4.76
C MET A 366 7.53 4.12 -6.05
N THR A 367 8.04 5.32 -6.14
CA THR A 367 8.73 5.83 -7.33
C THR A 367 10.06 6.49 -7.02
N GLY A 368 10.68 6.16 -5.87
CA GLY A 368 11.96 6.72 -5.47
C GLY A 368 11.87 8.04 -4.70
N GLN A 369 10.67 8.45 -4.23
CA GLN A 369 10.48 9.74 -3.55
C GLN A 369 11.37 9.94 -2.33
N LEU A 370 11.86 8.86 -1.75
CA LEU A 370 12.73 8.93 -0.58
C LEU A 370 14.21 9.10 -0.92
N GLY A 371 14.58 9.16 -2.22
CA GLY A 371 15.98 9.37 -2.66
C GLY A 371 16.92 8.25 -2.24
N ARG A 372 16.40 7.07 -2.14
CA ARG A 372 17.06 5.79 -1.97
C ARG A 372 16.26 4.76 -2.73
N LEU A 373 16.89 3.65 -3.10
CA LEU A 373 16.13 2.58 -3.74
C LEU A 373 14.83 2.40 -2.97
N PRO A 374 13.66 2.52 -3.63
CA PRO A 374 12.49 1.87 -3.11
C PRO A 374 13.00 0.50 -2.75
N LEU A 375 12.52 -0.11 -1.68
CA LEU A 375 12.98 -1.44 -1.28
C LEU A 375 12.68 -2.46 -2.41
N PHE A 376 13.09 -2.06 -3.63
CA PHE A 376 13.21 -2.90 -4.79
C PHE A 376 14.52 -3.61 -4.65
N PHE A 377 14.43 -4.85 -4.29
CA PHE A 377 15.59 -5.71 -4.29
C PHE A 377 15.91 -6.05 -5.74
N ALA A 378 16.68 -5.19 -6.40
CA ALA A 378 17.20 -5.46 -7.75
C ALA A 378 18.05 -6.72 -7.78
N LYS A 379 18.50 -7.18 -6.61
CA LYS A 379 19.27 -8.40 -6.39
C LYS A 379 18.69 -9.18 -5.24
N TRP A 380 18.83 -10.49 -5.30
CA TRP A 380 18.49 -11.38 -4.20
C TRP A 380 19.19 -10.95 -2.91
N THR A 381 18.41 -10.62 -1.93
CA THR A 381 18.89 -10.04 -0.68
C THR A 381 18.48 -10.92 0.49
N GLU A 382 19.46 -11.36 1.28
CA GLU A 382 19.21 -12.05 2.54
C GLU A 382 18.65 -11.06 3.57
N LEU A 383 17.43 -11.29 4.04
CA LEU A 383 16.78 -10.45 5.06
C LEU A 383 17.06 -10.89 6.49
N GLY A 384 17.47 -12.11 6.72
CA GLY A 384 17.75 -12.63 8.03
C GLY A 384 17.49 -14.13 8.12
N GLN A 385 17.45 -14.63 9.33
CA GLN A 385 17.22 -16.03 9.62
C GLN A 385 16.11 -16.14 10.67
N LEU A 386 15.13 -16.98 10.40
CA LEU A 386 14.04 -17.34 11.31
C LEU A 386 13.89 -18.85 11.27
N SER A 387 14.18 -19.51 12.41
CA SER A 387 14.15 -20.98 12.48
C SER A 387 12.73 -21.53 12.38
N ASP A 388 12.65 -22.79 11.90
CA ASP A 388 11.40 -23.56 11.89
C ASP A 388 10.23 -22.94 11.13
N ILE A 389 10.47 -22.18 10.08
CA ILE A 389 9.42 -21.69 9.21
C ILE A 389 8.75 -22.90 8.55
N GLN A 390 7.44 -23.05 8.78
CA GLN A 390 6.62 -24.07 8.16
C GLN A 390 5.98 -23.54 6.85
N GLN A 391 5.57 -22.28 6.86
CA GLN A 391 4.86 -21.65 5.74
C GLN A 391 5.24 -20.17 5.65
N ALA A 392 5.35 -19.68 4.42
CA ALA A 392 5.49 -18.25 4.13
C ALA A 392 4.34 -17.81 3.22
N VAL A 393 3.68 -16.72 3.57
CA VAL A 393 2.55 -16.15 2.82
C VAL A 393 2.85 -14.73 2.45
N THR A 394 2.82 -14.41 1.16
CA THR A 394 3.12 -13.08 0.60
C THR A 394 1.92 -12.41 -0.05
N LYS A 395 0.76 -13.04 -0.09
CA LYS A 395 -0.50 -12.51 -0.68
C LYS A 395 -1.02 -11.24 0.01
N MET A 396 -0.52 -10.91 1.20
CA MET A 396 -0.86 -9.73 1.99
C MET A 396 0.14 -8.60 1.76
N GLU A 397 -0.15 -7.42 2.29
CA GLU A 397 0.74 -6.26 2.22
C GLU A 397 2.14 -6.51 2.83
N LYS A 398 2.23 -7.46 3.78
CA LYS A 398 3.47 -7.87 4.46
C LYS A 398 3.65 -9.38 4.36
N PRO A 399 4.88 -9.94 4.28
CA PRO A 399 5.07 -11.38 4.39
C PRO A 399 4.80 -11.82 5.82
N TYR A 400 4.14 -12.94 5.93
CA TYR A 400 3.90 -13.60 7.19
C TYR A 400 4.53 -14.98 7.16
N PHE A 401 5.14 -15.35 8.27
CA PHE A 401 5.82 -16.62 8.45
C PHE A 401 5.10 -17.39 9.56
N LEU A 402 4.57 -18.55 9.23
CA LEU A 402 4.07 -19.49 10.22
C LEU A 402 5.21 -20.44 10.61
N ARG A 403 5.52 -20.50 11.89
CA ARG A 403 6.51 -21.46 12.43
C ARG A 403 5.83 -22.77 12.86
N LYS A 404 6.63 -23.83 12.98
CA LYS A 404 6.17 -25.16 13.46
C LYS A 404 5.57 -25.13 14.85
N ASP A 405 5.95 -24.16 15.69
CA ASP A 405 5.39 -23.95 17.03
C ASP A 405 4.01 -23.28 17.01
N GLY A 406 3.45 -23.01 15.83
CA GLY A 406 2.15 -22.36 15.66
C GLY A 406 2.15 -20.86 15.89
N THR A 407 3.30 -20.22 15.96
CA THR A 407 3.42 -18.76 16.05
C THR A 407 3.54 -18.13 14.68
N ILE A 408 2.98 -16.93 14.53
CA ILE A 408 3.08 -16.13 13.31
C ILE A 408 4.09 -15.00 13.52
N TRP A 409 4.94 -14.82 12.54
CA TRP A 409 5.96 -13.78 12.49
C TRP A 409 5.76 -12.94 11.24
N SER A 410 6.20 -11.70 11.29
CA SER A 410 6.20 -10.79 10.16
C SER A 410 7.47 -9.94 10.19
N MET A 411 7.56 -9.00 9.30
CA MET A 411 8.69 -8.10 9.21
C MET A 411 8.20 -6.64 9.26
N HIS A 412 8.89 -5.82 10.05
CA HIS A 412 8.70 -4.37 10.05
C HIS A 412 9.32 -3.75 8.79
N GLU A 413 8.94 -2.53 8.46
CA GLU A 413 9.53 -1.73 7.39
C GLU A 413 11.05 -1.58 7.54
N ASN A 414 11.54 -1.48 8.77
CA ASN A 414 12.97 -1.46 9.07
C ASN A 414 13.65 -2.83 8.93
N ARG A 415 12.96 -3.83 8.36
CA ARG A 415 13.45 -5.20 8.10
C ARG A 415 13.76 -6.01 9.36
N THR A 416 13.28 -5.60 10.52
CA THR A 416 13.32 -6.44 11.72
C THR A 416 12.19 -7.46 11.68
N ILE A 417 12.53 -8.74 11.80
CA ILE A 417 11.56 -9.81 11.95
C ILE A 417 11.03 -9.80 13.37
N PHE A 418 9.72 -9.86 13.54
CA PHE A 418 9.08 -9.81 14.84
C PHE A 418 7.94 -10.82 14.95
N LYS A 419 7.67 -11.28 16.16
CA LYS A 419 6.53 -12.14 16.46
C LYS A 419 5.25 -11.32 16.52
N ILE A 420 4.23 -11.75 15.79
CA ILE A 420 2.90 -11.17 15.86
C ILE A 420 2.28 -11.51 17.23
N LYS A 421 1.75 -10.52 17.90
CA LYS A 421 0.96 -10.70 19.12
C LYS A 421 -0.45 -11.16 18.74
N GLY A 422 -1.00 -12.10 19.47
CA GLY A 422 -2.39 -12.54 19.29
C GLY A 422 -2.49 -13.98 18.82
N PRO A 423 -2.15 -14.32 17.56
CA PRO A 423 -2.30 -15.69 17.06
C PRO A 423 -1.46 -16.69 17.85
N ALA A 424 -2.09 -17.78 18.30
CA ALA A 424 -1.42 -18.88 18.98
C ALA A 424 -1.97 -20.22 18.48
N HIS A 425 -1.12 -21.25 18.52
CA HIS A 425 -1.48 -22.60 18.11
C HIS A 425 -2.02 -22.70 16.69
N ILE A 426 -1.48 -21.88 15.77
CA ILE A 426 -1.89 -21.87 14.36
C ILE A 426 -1.27 -23.07 13.65
N GLN A 427 -2.07 -23.74 12.84
CA GLN A 427 -1.69 -24.89 12.04
C GLN A 427 -1.52 -24.50 10.56
N LYS A 428 -2.34 -23.60 10.08
CA LYS A 428 -2.36 -23.12 8.68
C LYS A 428 -2.61 -21.63 8.64
N LEU A 429 -1.98 -20.95 7.71
CA LEU A 429 -2.14 -19.52 7.42
C LEU A 429 -2.35 -19.31 5.93
N ASP A 430 -3.32 -18.49 5.57
CA ASP A 430 -3.53 -17.96 4.21
C ASP A 430 -4.11 -16.55 4.29
N SER A 431 -4.49 -15.96 3.18
CA SER A 431 -5.12 -14.63 3.15
C SER A 431 -6.27 -14.56 2.16
N MET A 432 -7.29 -13.80 2.51
CA MET A 432 -8.48 -13.48 1.74
C MET A 432 -8.71 -11.97 1.79
N PHE A 433 -8.90 -11.29 0.66
CA PHE A 433 -8.96 -9.81 0.57
C PHE A 433 -7.78 -9.08 1.24
N GLY A 434 -6.61 -9.72 1.33
CA GLY A 434 -5.48 -9.16 2.07
C GLY A 434 -5.58 -9.27 3.60
N PHE A 435 -6.65 -9.93 4.13
CA PHE A 435 -6.81 -10.22 5.56
C PHE A 435 -6.30 -11.63 5.88
N PRO A 436 -5.62 -11.82 7.02
CA PRO A 436 -5.15 -13.14 7.42
C PRO A 436 -6.31 -14.08 7.76
N VAL A 437 -6.22 -15.31 7.27
CA VAL A 437 -7.13 -16.41 7.61
C VAL A 437 -6.29 -17.56 8.17
N THR A 438 -6.70 -18.12 9.30
CA THR A 438 -5.95 -19.20 9.95
C THR A 438 -6.81 -20.39 10.31
N ILE A 439 -6.20 -21.57 10.39
CA ILE A 439 -6.74 -22.73 11.12
C ILE A 439 -5.89 -22.93 12.36
N ASN A 440 -6.53 -23.02 13.51
CA ASN A 440 -5.84 -23.39 14.75
C ASN A 440 -5.77 -24.92 14.95
N GLN A 441 -5.02 -25.38 15.96
CA GLN A 441 -4.88 -26.81 16.26
C GLN A 441 -6.19 -27.53 16.59
N ALA A 442 -7.23 -26.78 17.00
CA ALA A 442 -8.57 -27.33 17.24
C ALA A 442 -9.42 -27.43 15.94
N GLY A 443 -8.86 -27.13 14.79
CA GLY A 443 -9.56 -27.15 13.50
C GLY A 443 -10.58 -26.03 13.33
N LYS A 444 -10.44 -24.93 14.04
CA LYS A 444 -11.29 -23.74 13.93
C LYS A 444 -10.69 -22.78 12.92
N VAL A 445 -11.52 -22.27 12.01
CA VAL A 445 -11.14 -21.22 11.06
C VAL A 445 -11.35 -19.86 11.69
N GLN A 446 -10.32 -19.01 11.61
CA GLN A 446 -10.30 -17.69 12.22
C GLN A 446 -9.99 -16.64 11.17
N LEU A 447 -10.79 -15.58 11.13
CA LEU A 447 -10.60 -14.39 10.29
C LEU A 447 -9.99 -13.29 11.15
N TRP A 448 -8.88 -12.73 10.74
CA TRP A 448 -8.14 -11.71 11.48
C TRP A 448 -8.24 -10.35 10.80
N GLN A 449 -8.22 -9.30 11.58
CA GLN A 449 -7.94 -7.95 11.07
C GLN A 449 -6.50 -7.89 10.54
N LYS A 450 -6.19 -6.94 9.65
CA LYS A 450 -4.86 -6.80 9.03
C LYS A 450 -3.69 -6.74 10.02
N ASP A 451 -3.93 -6.24 11.22
CA ASP A 451 -2.96 -6.08 12.30
C ASP A 451 -2.88 -7.28 13.26
N PHE A 452 -3.71 -8.31 13.08
CA PHE A 452 -3.90 -9.43 14.00
C PHE A 452 -4.33 -9.03 15.44
N LEU A 453 -4.82 -7.81 15.65
CA LEU A 453 -5.26 -7.35 16.99
C LEU A 453 -6.63 -7.88 17.37
N SER A 454 -7.46 -8.21 16.40
CA SER A 454 -8.76 -8.82 16.63
C SER A 454 -9.03 -9.93 15.63
N CYS A 455 -9.81 -10.90 16.03
CA CYS A 455 -10.27 -11.96 15.14
C CYS A 455 -11.69 -12.41 15.43
N GLN A 456 -12.27 -13.07 14.44
CA GLN A 456 -13.56 -13.74 14.51
C GLN A 456 -13.39 -15.20 14.11
N THR A 457 -14.03 -16.11 14.81
CA THR A 457 -14.04 -17.54 14.51
C THR A 457 -15.30 -17.89 13.76
N LEU A 458 -15.19 -18.63 12.65
CA LEU A 458 -16.33 -19.21 11.93
C LEU A 458 -16.94 -20.32 12.76
N THR A 459 -18.24 -20.24 13.03
CA THR A 459 -19.00 -21.31 13.69
C THR A 459 -19.41 -22.35 12.66
N LEU A 460 -18.54 -23.33 12.43
CA LEU A 460 -18.76 -24.42 11.50
C LEU A 460 -19.22 -25.68 12.25
N PRO A 461 -20.15 -26.47 11.70
CA PRO A 461 -20.62 -27.74 12.31
C PRO A 461 -19.59 -28.87 12.19
N PHE A 462 -18.40 -28.60 11.67
CA PHE A 462 -17.31 -29.54 11.46
C PHE A 462 -15.96 -28.89 11.79
N SER A 463 -14.97 -29.72 12.04
CA SER A 463 -13.58 -29.28 12.20
C SER A 463 -12.86 -29.35 10.86
N VAL A 464 -11.96 -28.38 10.64
CA VAL A 464 -11.21 -28.18 9.40
C VAL A 464 -9.76 -28.64 9.61
N LYS A 465 -9.21 -29.40 8.65
CA LYS A 465 -7.81 -29.83 8.68
C LYS A 465 -6.92 -29.13 7.66
N ASP A 466 -7.51 -28.60 6.60
CA ASP A 466 -6.79 -27.84 5.57
C ASP A 466 -7.68 -26.81 4.92
N MET A 467 -7.08 -25.75 4.37
CA MET A 467 -7.80 -24.71 3.65
C MET A 467 -6.92 -24.05 2.60
N VAL A 468 -7.57 -23.42 1.65
CA VAL A 468 -6.98 -22.42 0.75
C VAL A 468 -7.96 -21.28 0.53
N ALA A 469 -7.44 -20.06 0.53
CA ALA A 469 -8.20 -18.84 0.34
C ALA A 469 -8.03 -18.31 -1.10
N GLY A 470 -9.14 -18.04 -1.78
CA GLY A 470 -9.24 -17.16 -2.94
C GLY A 470 -9.45 -15.71 -2.49
N ASP A 471 -9.98 -14.88 -3.39
CA ASP A 471 -10.25 -13.47 -3.06
C ASP A 471 -11.48 -13.32 -2.14
N ASP A 472 -12.62 -13.88 -2.54
CA ASP A 472 -13.92 -13.78 -1.85
C ASP A 472 -14.47 -15.13 -1.40
N HIS A 473 -13.65 -16.17 -1.40
CA HIS A 473 -14.10 -17.53 -1.10
C HIS A 473 -12.99 -18.35 -0.45
N LEU A 474 -13.39 -19.28 0.38
CA LEU A 474 -12.52 -20.19 1.12
C LEU A 474 -12.91 -21.63 0.80
N LEU A 475 -11.96 -22.45 0.37
CA LEU A 475 -12.14 -23.89 0.30
C LEU A 475 -11.54 -24.53 1.55
N VAL A 476 -12.33 -25.30 2.28
CA VAL A 476 -11.89 -26.03 3.46
C VAL A 476 -12.04 -27.54 3.25
N ARG A 477 -11.07 -28.30 3.76
CA ARG A 477 -11.11 -29.75 3.87
C ARG A 477 -11.41 -30.14 5.31
N THR A 478 -12.46 -30.88 5.53
CA THR A 478 -12.87 -31.34 6.87
C THR A 478 -12.01 -32.53 7.33
N LEU A 479 -12.10 -32.90 8.60
CA LEU A 479 -11.38 -34.05 9.13
C LEU A 479 -11.77 -35.38 8.50
N ASP A 480 -13.01 -35.49 8.00
CA ASP A 480 -13.56 -36.66 7.29
C ASP A 480 -13.44 -36.58 5.76
N ASP A 481 -12.50 -35.70 5.28
CA ASP A 481 -12.15 -35.57 3.86
C ASP A 481 -13.25 -35.02 2.95
N ARG A 482 -14.26 -34.35 3.49
CA ARG A 482 -15.21 -33.58 2.69
C ARG A 482 -14.62 -32.20 2.36
N TYR A 483 -15.06 -31.61 1.26
CA TYR A 483 -14.63 -30.30 0.80
C TYR A 483 -15.84 -29.37 0.81
N MET A 484 -15.65 -28.20 1.44
CA MET A 484 -16.69 -27.18 1.58
C MET A 484 -16.16 -25.85 1.06
N ALA A 485 -16.92 -25.21 0.17
CA ALA A 485 -16.67 -23.84 -0.27
C ALA A 485 -17.49 -22.88 0.57
N ILE A 486 -16.87 -21.83 1.05
CA ILE A 486 -17.50 -20.78 1.84
C ILE A 486 -17.32 -19.48 1.06
N ALA A 487 -18.39 -18.90 0.57
CA ALA A 487 -18.37 -17.59 -0.06
C ALA A 487 -18.42 -16.51 1.02
N PHE A 488 -17.86 -15.34 0.73
CA PHE A 488 -17.90 -14.18 1.59
C PHE A 488 -18.36 -12.97 0.80
N ASP A 489 -19.24 -12.20 1.38
CA ASP A 489 -19.57 -10.88 0.91
C ASP A 489 -18.75 -9.85 1.69
N HIS A 490 -18.42 -8.77 1.05
CA HIS A 490 -17.75 -7.64 1.69
C HIS A 490 -18.67 -6.43 1.64
N GLU A 491 -18.98 -5.90 2.80
CA GLU A 491 -19.63 -4.62 2.94
C GLU A 491 -18.56 -3.56 3.18
N SER A 492 -18.33 -2.70 2.20
CA SER A 492 -17.45 -1.55 2.35
C SER A 492 -18.23 -0.40 2.95
N THR A 493 -18.11 -0.20 4.25
CA THR A 493 -18.65 0.96 4.94
C THR A 493 -17.71 2.15 4.90
N GLU A 494 -16.41 1.91 4.69
CA GLU A 494 -15.32 2.89 4.54
C GLU A 494 -14.15 2.21 3.80
N PRO A 495 -13.28 2.93 3.09
CA PRO A 495 -12.18 2.32 2.31
C PRO A 495 -11.23 1.39 3.07
N ASP A 496 -11.21 1.46 4.38
CA ASP A 496 -10.32 0.70 5.26
C ASP A 496 -11.02 -0.16 6.31
N SER A 497 -12.35 -0.20 6.32
CA SER A 497 -13.16 -1.06 7.19
C SER A 497 -13.99 -2.00 6.35
N VAL A 498 -13.36 -3.01 5.76
CA VAL A 498 -14.07 -4.10 5.10
C VAL A 498 -14.61 -5.02 6.18
N GLN A 499 -15.91 -5.06 6.34
CA GLN A 499 -16.56 -6.07 7.15
C GLN A 499 -16.78 -7.32 6.27
N ILE A 500 -16.05 -8.38 6.58
CA ILE A 500 -16.20 -9.67 5.91
C ILE A 500 -17.43 -10.36 6.50
N VAL A 501 -18.42 -10.61 5.69
CA VAL A 501 -19.65 -11.30 6.09
C VAL A 501 -19.65 -12.68 5.46
N PRO A 502 -19.71 -13.79 6.25
CA PRO A 502 -19.84 -15.12 5.70
C PRO A 502 -21.15 -15.25 4.94
N GLY A 503 -21.05 -15.67 3.71
CA GLY A 503 -22.21 -16.02 2.87
C GLY A 503 -22.58 -17.50 2.97
N LYS A 504 -22.88 -18.10 1.83
CA LYS A 504 -23.33 -19.48 1.72
C LYS A 504 -22.18 -20.48 1.89
N VAL A 505 -22.45 -21.60 2.59
CA VAL A 505 -21.58 -22.78 2.62
C VAL A 505 -22.14 -23.81 1.63
N GLU A 506 -21.28 -24.27 0.75
CA GLU A 506 -21.65 -25.29 -0.25
C GLU A 506 -20.71 -26.49 -0.18
N MET A 507 -21.26 -27.70 -0.28
CA MET A 507 -20.42 -28.88 -0.41
C MET A 507 -19.85 -28.94 -1.83
N VAL A 508 -18.54 -29.08 -1.94
CA VAL A 508 -17.84 -29.25 -3.20
C VAL A 508 -17.94 -30.72 -3.60
N GLN A 509 -18.52 -30.99 -4.78
CA GLN A 509 -18.64 -32.35 -5.30
C GLN A 509 -17.29 -32.83 -5.82
N ILE A 510 -16.89 -34.01 -5.39
CA ILE A 510 -15.68 -34.68 -5.82
C ILE A 510 -15.92 -36.17 -5.86
N ASP A 511 -15.29 -36.85 -6.83
CA ASP A 511 -15.30 -38.31 -6.85
C ASP A 511 -14.70 -38.87 -5.54
N SER A 512 -15.44 -39.76 -4.89
CA SER A 512 -15.04 -40.33 -3.59
C SER A 512 -13.72 -41.10 -3.63
N SER A 513 -13.27 -41.55 -4.79
CA SER A 513 -11.98 -42.17 -5.01
C SER A 513 -10.84 -41.15 -5.05
N LEU A 514 -11.10 -39.91 -5.46
CA LEU A 514 -10.14 -38.84 -5.59
C LEU A 514 -10.00 -38.02 -4.28
N ALA A 515 -11.06 -37.87 -3.53
CA ALA A 515 -11.06 -37.03 -2.33
C ALA A 515 -9.94 -37.35 -1.31
N PRO A 516 -9.65 -38.63 -0.97
CA PRO A 516 -8.53 -38.98 -0.07
C PRO A 516 -7.17 -38.79 -0.71
N GLN A 517 -7.08 -38.73 -2.01
CA GLN A 517 -5.84 -38.64 -2.78
C GLN A 517 -5.34 -37.19 -2.92
N ILE A 518 -6.16 -36.18 -2.63
CA ILE A 518 -5.74 -34.81 -2.70
C ILE A 518 -4.63 -34.53 -1.71
N MET A 519 -3.51 -34.07 -2.24
CA MET A 519 -2.30 -33.71 -1.50
C MET A 519 -2.28 -32.24 -1.14
N ASN A 520 -2.52 -31.35 -2.11
CA ASN A 520 -2.49 -29.91 -1.95
C ASN A 520 -3.72 -29.24 -2.56
N LEU A 521 -4.15 -28.17 -1.91
CA LEU A 521 -5.18 -27.26 -2.39
C LEU A 521 -4.58 -25.94 -2.82
N TYR A 522 -5.13 -25.35 -3.87
CA TYR A 522 -4.74 -24.04 -4.39
C TYR A 522 -6.00 -23.26 -4.74
N ALA A 523 -5.89 -21.94 -4.76
CA ALA A 523 -6.93 -21.04 -5.25
C ALA A 523 -6.31 -20.00 -6.18
N ASN A 524 -7.09 -19.53 -7.11
CA ASN A 524 -6.83 -18.31 -7.85
C ASN A 524 -8.03 -17.36 -7.71
N LEU A 525 -8.10 -16.32 -8.54
CA LEU A 525 -9.17 -15.33 -8.50
C LEU A 525 -10.56 -15.93 -8.75
N TYR A 526 -10.67 -17.01 -9.54
CA TYR A 526 -11.95 -17.51 -10.04
C TYR A 526 -12.36 -18.87 -9.48
N THR A 527 -11.42 -19.71 -9.09
CA THR A 527 -11.71 -21.10 -8.74
C THR A 527 -10.67 -21.72 -7.81
N PHE A 528 -10.98 -22.93 -7.38
CA PHE A 528 -10.09 -23.78 -6.60
C PHE A 528 -9.44 -24.84 -7.48
N LEU A 529 -8.23 -25.21 -7.11
CA LEU A 529 -7.51 -26.32 -7.73
C LEU A 529 -7.06 -27.30 -6.65
N ALA A 530 -6.91 -28.54 -7.07
CA ALA A 530 -6.36 -29.59 -6.21
C ALA A 530 -5.32 -30.41 -7.00
N LEU A 531 -4.28 -30.83 -6.30
CA LEU A 531 -3.25 -31.72 -6.80
C LEU A 531 -3.34 -33.04 -6.04
N THR A 532 -3.43 -34.14 -6.77
CA THR A 532 -3.46 -35.49 -6.17
C THR A 532 -2.05 -36.04 -5.96
N LYS A 533 -1.93 -37.10 -5.16
CA LYS A 533 -0.67 -37.85 -4.92
C LYS A 533 -0.12 -38.48 -6.20
N GLU A 534 -0.97 -38.82 -7.13
CA GLU A 534 -0.61 -39.38 -8.43
C GLU A 534 -0.26 -38.30 -9.47
N GLY A 535 -0.27 -37.04 -9.08
CA GLY A 535 0.09 -35.93 -9.97
C GLY A 535 -1.03 -35.56 -10.95
N GLU A 536 -2.28 -35.83 -10.63
CA GLU A 536 -3.43 -35.37 -11.38
C GLU A 536 -3.84 -33.98 -10.87
N VAL A 537 -4.26 -33.11 -11.79
CA VAL A 537 -4.75 -31.77 -11.49
C VAL A 537 -6.24 -31.72 -11.62
N LEU A 538 -6.90 -31.21 -10.59
CA LEU A 538 -8.33 -30.98 -10.56
C LEU A 538 -8.59 -29.48 -10.45
N TYR A 539 -9.66 -28.99 -11.08
CA TYR A 539 -10.17 -27.64 -10.91
C TYR A 539 -11.65 -27.67 -10.54
N ALA A 540 -12.08 -26.76 -9.67
CA ALA A 540 -13.46 -26.68 -9.25
C ALA A 540 -14.24 -25.79 -10.22
N ASP A 541 -15.09 -26.41 -11.03
CA ASP A 541 -16.00 -25.68 -11.90
C ASP A 541 -17.23 -25.26 -11.08
N ARG A 542 -17.71 -24.05 -11.34
CA ARG A 542 -18.92 -23.49 -10.76
C ARG A 542 -19.87 -23.12 -11.89
N THR A 543 -21.06 -23.74 -11.91
CA THR A 543 -22.12 -23.31 -12.79
C THR A 543 -23.20 -22.57 -12.00
N LYS A 544 -24.01 -21.75 -12.68
CA LYS A 544 -25.06 -20.90 -12.08
C LYS A 544 -26.01 -21.64 -11.13
N ASP A 545 -26.26 -22.92 -11.42
CA ASP A 545 -27.29 -23.73 -10.75
C ASP A 545 -26.75 -24.99 -10.05
N VAL A 546 -25.42 -25.20 -10.07
CA VAL A 546 -24.81 -26.44 -9.54
C VAL A 546 -23.67 -26.04 -8.58
N PRO A 547 -23.56 -26.67 -7.40
CA PRO A 547 -22.43 -26.47 -6.49
C PRO A 547 -21.09 -26.75 -7.18
N TYR A 548 -20.02 -26.20 -6.62
CA TYR A 548 -18.66 -26.50 -7.10
C TYR A 548 -18.43 -27.98 -7.29
N GLN A 549 -17.97 -28.39 -8.48
CA GLN A 549 -17.60 -29.75 -8.81
C GLN A 549 -16.15 -29.83 -9.28
N PHE A 550 -15.33 -30.64 -8.63
CA PHE A 550 -13.99 -30.92 -9.12
C PHE A 550 -14.02 -31.75 -10.41
N LYS A 551 -13.38 -31.19 -11.43
CA LYS A 551 -13.16 -31.86 -12.72
C LYS A 551 -11.66 -32.05 -12.94
N ARG A 552 -11.32 -33.16 -13.62
CA ARG A 552 -9.92 -33.47 -13.95
C ARG A 552 -9.48 -32.67 -15.17
N VAL A 553 -8.29 -32.04 -15.09
CA VAL A 553 -7.64 -31.46 -16.26
C VAL A 553 -7.08 -32.56 -17.11
N GLN A 554 -7.47 -32.57 -18.39
CA GLN A 554 -7.01 -33.59 -19.34
C GLN A 554 -5.66 -33.18 -19.96
N GLY A 555 -4.84 -34.18 -20.28
CA GLY A 555 -3.59 -33.95 -21.06
C GLY A 555 -2.34 -33.54 -20.24
N ILE A 556 -2.47 -33.32 -18.93
CA ILE A 556 -1.30 -33.11 -18.04
C ILE A 556 -1.23 -34.23 -17.02
N HIS A 557 0.00 -34.69 -16.72
CA HIS A 557 0.23 -35.86 -15.86
C HIS A 557 1.54 -35.64 -15.07
N ASN A 558 1.65 -36.40 -13.98
CA ASN A 558 2.83 -36.41 -13.11
C ASN A 558 3.18 -35.04 -12.54
N ILE A 559 2.18 -34.22 -12.28
CA ILE A 559 2.39 -32.88 -11.73
C ILE A 559 2.77 -32.99 -10.25
N ILE A 560 3.81 -32.25 -9.85
CA ILE A 560 4.33 -32.23 -8.48
C ILE A 560 4.05 -30.91 -7.77
N ALA A 561 3.78 -29.83 -8.52
CA ALA A 561 3.44 -28.52 -7.95
C ALA A 561 2.58 -27.70 -8.92
N LEU A 562 1.73 -26.85 -8.35
CA LEU A 562 0.96 -25.84 -9.06
C LEU A 562 1.33 -24.45 -8.52
N ALA A 563 1.35 -23.45 -9.39
CA ALA A 563 1.55 -22.06 -9.04
C ALA A 563 0.50 -21.18 -9.72
N PRO A 564 -0.66 -20.97 -9.08
CA PRO A 564 -1.69 -20.08 -9.59
C PRO A 564 -1.21 -18.64 -9.64
N GLU A 565 -1.57 -17.92 -10.70
CA GLU A 565 -1.47 -16.47 -10.74
C GLU A 565 -2.75 -15.84 -10.17
N PHE A 566 -2.57 -14.83 -9.33
CA PHE A 566 -3.69 -14.07 -8.75
C PHE A 566 -4.07 -12.85 -9.60
N PHE A 567 -3.38 -12.63 -10.73
CA PHE A 567 -3.58 -11.47 -11.57
C PHE A 567 -4.30 -11.83 -12.87
N VAL A 568 -5.30 -11.02 -13.23
CA VAL A 568 -5.96 -11.01 -14.50
C VAL A 568 -5.99 -9.58 -15.02
N ARG A 569 -5.47 -9.34 -16.22
CA ARG A 569 -5.37 -7.99 -16.81
C ARG A 569 -6.73 -7.32 -17.02
N ALA A 570 -7.75 -8.12 -17.29
CA ALA A 570 -9.13 -7.67 -17.38
C ALA A 570 -10.07 -8.74 -16.82
N THR A 571 -11.28 -8.37 -16.45
CA THR A 571 -12.29 -9.27 -15.85
C THR A 571 -12.68 -10.47 -16.70
N HIS A 572 -12.23 -10.55 -17.94
CA HIS A 572 -12.53 -11.63 -18.89
C HIS A 572 -11.31 -12.40 -19.36
N ASP A 573 -10.10 -12.05 -18.86
CA ASP A 573 -8.89 -12.75 -19.25
C ASP A 573 -8.80 -14.12 -18.55
N PRO A 574 -8.21 -15.14 -19.20
CA PRO A 574 -7.96 -16.42 -18.56
C PRO A 574 -6.97 -16.26 -17.40
N ALA A 575 -7.21 -16.99 -16.33
CA ALA A 575 -6.27 -17.07 -15.24
C ALA A 575 -5.22 -18.14 -15.52
N SER A 576 -3.94 -17.77 -15.47
CA SER A 576 -2.83 -18.71 -15.65
C SER A 576 -2.53 -19.47 -14.37
N VAL A 577 -2.31 -20.76 -14.52
CA VAL A 577 -1.78 -21.67 -13.49
C VAL A 577 -0.60 -22.43 -14.06
N TRP A 578 0.55 -22.30 -13.45
CA TRP A 578 1.74 -23.02 -13.88
C TRP A 578 1.81 -24.39 -13.22
N ALA A 579 2.00 -25.43 -14.00
CA ALA A 579 2.08 -26.81 -13.55
C ALA A 579 3.49 -27.36 -13.79
N LEU A 580 4.18 -27.76 -12.71
CA LEU A 580 5.50 -28.39 -12.74
C LEU A 580 5.36 -29.90 -12.65
N ASP A 581 5.94 -30.63 -13.61
CA ASP A 581 5.98 -32.08 -13.57
C ASP A 581 7.26 -32.67 -12.89
N ASP A 582 7.28 -33.98 -12.68
CA ASP A 582 8.37 -34.73 -12.02
C ASP A 582 9.70 -34.72 -12.80
N ARG A 583 9.67 -34.29 -14.06
CA ARG A 583 10.85 -34.15 -14.93
C ARG A 583 11.44 -32.73 -14.92
N GLY A 584 10.75 -31.81 -14.26
CA GLY A 584 11.15 -30.40 -14.20
C GLY A 584 10.66 -29.60 -15.41
N ARG A 585 9.59 -30.05 -16.07
CA ARG A 585 8.94 -29.28 -17.13
C ARG A 585 7.78 -28.49 -16.54
N VAL A 586 7.68 -27.23 -16.93
CA VAL A 586 6.58 -26.34 -16.55
C VAL A 586 5.69 -26.08 -17.75
N GLN A 587 4.40 -26.31 -17.58
CA GLN A 587 3.37 -26.03 -18.56
C GLN A 587 2.38 -25.01 -18.00
N GLU A 588 1.86 -24.16 -18.85
CA GLU A 588 0.78 -23.26 -18.51
C GLU A 588 -0.57 -23.96 -18.64
N LEU A 589 -1.41 -23.79 -17.66
CA LEU A 589 -2.82 -24.15 -17.64
C LEU A 589 -3.63 -22.86 -17.62
N LEU A 590 -4.40 -22.61 -18.66
CA LEU A 590 -5.29 -21.46 -18.78
C LEU A 590 -6.69 -21.85 -18.28
N LEU A 591 -7.18 -21.13 -17.28
CA LEU A 591 -8.53 -21.25 -16.76
C LEU A 591 -9.38 -20.13 -17.34
N GLN A 592 -10.15 -20.42 -18.34
CA GLN A 592 -10.99 -19.47 -19.06
C GLN A 592 -12.38 -19.41 -18.43
N PRO A 593 -12.73 -18.29 -17.75
CA PRO A 593 -14.08 -18.12 -17.22
C PRO A 593 -15.03 -17.66 -18.32
N GLU A 594 -16.24 -18.21 -18.30
CA GLU A 594 -17.37 -17.71 -19.09
C GLU A 594 -18.24 -16.84 -18.19
N PHE A 595 -18.70 -15.70 -18.68
CA PHE A 595 -19.47 -14.72 -17.90
C PHE A 595 -20.86 -14.51 -18.49
N GLU A 596 -21.84 -14.41 -17.61
CA GLU A 596 -23.16 -13.88 -17.90
C GLU A 596 -23.48 -12.76 -16.91
N GLN A 597 -23.67 -11.53 -17.40
CA GLN A 597 -23.97 -10.36 -16.57
C GLN A 597 -22.96 -10.16 -15.39
N LEU A 598 -21.66 -10.21 -15.68
CA LEU A 598 -20.58 -10.07 -14.69
C LEU A 598 -20.49 -11.24 -13.65
N ARG A 599 -21.18 -12.35 -13.88
CA ARG A 599 -21.08 -13.55 -13.04
C ARG A 599 -20.45 -14.67 -13.83
N ILE A 600 -19.53 -15.40 -13.23
CA ILE A 600 -18.94 -16.60 -13.82
C ILE A 600 -20.00 -17.67 -13.89
N THR A 601 -20.21 -18.22 -15.10
CA THR A 601 -21.18 -19.29 -15.36
C THR A 601 -20.53 -20.64 -15.56
N SER A 602 -19.31 -20.68 -16.07
CA SER A 602 -18.48 -21.87 -16.18
C SER A 602 -16.99 -21.52 -16.26
N ILE A 603 -16.15 -22.55 -16.10
CA ILE A 603 -14.70 -22.43 -16.27
C ILE A 603 -14.22 -23.53 -17.17
N GLN A 604 -13.49 -23.21 -18.22
CA GLN A 604 -12.83 -24.15 -19.10
C GLN A 604 -11.32 -24.15 -18.83
N ALA A 605 -10.72 -25.33 -18.85
CA ALA A 605 -9.30 -25.53 -18.63
C ALA A 605 -8.62 -25.93 -19.95
N GLU A 606 -7.66 -25.14 -20.40
CA GLU A 606 -6.86 -25.37 -21.61
C GLU A 606 -5.37 -25.41 -21.26
N ILE A 607 -4.61 -26.23 -21.98
CA ILE A 607 -3.15 -26.32 -21.84
C ILE A 607 -2.51 -25.33 -22.81
N GLY A 608 -1.70 -24.41 -22.28
CA GLY A 608 -0.90 -23.49 -23.07
C GLY A 608 0.20 -24.20 -23.87
N THR A 609 0.70 -23.53 -24.86
CA THR A 609 1.71 -24.09 -25.80
C THR A 609 3.16 -23.93 -25.34
N SER A 610 3.42 -23.09 -24.34
CA SER A 610 4.77 -22.85 -23.81
C SER A 610 5.19 -23.94 -22.83
N VAL A 611 6.41 -24.47 -23.00
CA VAL A 611 6.99 -25.46 -22.09
C VAL A 611 8.42 -24.99 -21.72
N GLU A 612 8.66 -24.90 -20.41
CA GLU A 612 10.00 -24.63 -19.84
C GLU A 612 10.57 -25.92 -19.26
N GLU A 613 11.88 -26.08 -19.25
CA GLU A 613 12.56 -27.29 -18.74
C GLU A 613 13.63 -26.99 -17.71
N GLY A 614 14.01 -27.98 -16.92
CA GLY A 614 15.07 -27.87 -15.93
C GLY A 614 14.68 -27.16 -14.63
N ILE A 615 13.39 -27.02 -14.37
CA ILE A 615 12.85 -26.34 -13.20
C ILE A 615 12.74 -27.28 -12.00
N ASP A 616 13.08 -26.78 -10.81
CA ASP A 616 12.96 -27.46 -9.52
C ASP A 616 11.74 -27.01 -8.72
N LYS A 617 11.49 -25.67 -8.70
CA LYS A 617 10.36 -25.08 -7.98
C LYS A 617 9.73 -23.94 -8.75
N ILE A 618 8.43 -23.74 -8.51
CA ILE A 618 7.63 -22.67 -9.09
C ILE A 618 6.80 -21.96 -8.03
N SER A 619 6.55 -20.66 -8.23
CA SER A 619 5.57 -19.88 -7.45
C SER A 619 5.14 -18.67 -8.28
N GLY A 620 3.87 -18.59 -8.69
CA GLY A 620 3.44 -17.63 -9.70
C GLY A 620 4.33 -17.72 -10.95
N ARG A 621 4.91 -16.61 -11.38
CA ARG A 621 5.85 -16.55 -12.51
C ARG A 621 7.30 -16.89 -12.16
N LEU A 622 7.63 -17.04 -10.89
CA LEU A 622 8.99 -17.37 -10.46
C LEU A 622 9.35 -18.80 -10.81
N ARG A 623 10.55 -19.00 -11.31
CA ARG A 623 11.17 -20.28 -11.65
C ARG A 623 12.50 -20.42 -10.91
N LEU A 624 12.68 -21.53 -10.23
CA LEU A 624 13.94 -21.92 -9.63
C LEU A 624 14.41 -23.21 -10.31
N THR A 625 15.62 -23.21 -10.85
CA THR A 625 16.22 -24.40 -11.47
C THR A 625 16.95 -25.26 -10.43
N LYS A 626 17.26 -26.51 -10.79
CA LYS A 626 18.01 -27.45 -9.92
C LYS A 626 19.42 -26.99 -9.59
N ASP A 627 20.03 -26.16 -10.44
CA ASP A 627 21.35 -25.58 -10.20
C ASP A 627 21.31 -24.22 -9.48
N GLY A 628 20.13 -23.83 -9.00
CA GLY A 628 19.93 -22.62 -8.20
C GLY A 628 19.77 -21.32 -8.99
N GLN A 629 19.59 -21.38 -10.31
CA GLN A 629 19.25 -20.20 -11.08
C GLN A 629 17.78 -19.80 -10.81
N ILE A 630 17.54 -18.51 -10.71
CA ILE A 630 16.21 -17.96 -10.53
C ILE A 630 15.92 -16.98 -11.67
N PHE A 631 14.72 -17.08 -12.23
CA PHE A 631 14.22 -16.16 -13.25
C PHE A 631 12.71 -16.08 -13.19
N GLU A 632 12.17 -15.07 -13.83
CA GLU A 632 10.75 -14.82 -13.95
C GLU A 632 10.31 -15.06 -15.42
N HIS A 633 9.18 -15.75 -15.59
CA HIS A 633 8.62 -16.00 -16.90
C HIS A 633 8.11 -14.70 -17.54
N ASP A 634 8.43 -14.48 -18.81
CA ASP A 634 8.00 -13.36 -19.69
C ASP A 634 8.39 -11.92 -19.29
N TRP A 635 9.11 -11.71 -18.21
CA TRP A 635 9.50 -10.36 -17.82
C TRP A 635 11.02 -10.21 -17.72
N SER A 636 11.55 -9.39 -18.63
CA SER A 636 12.91 -8.85 -18.69
C SER A 636 14.09 -9.81 -18.40
N PRO A 637 15.09 -9.88 -19.25
CA PRO A 637 16.30 -10.69 -19.06
C PRO A 637 17.19 -10.30 -17.86
N SER A 638 16.73 -9.38 -17.00
CA SER A 638 17.54 -8.72 -15.98
C SER A 638 17.66 -9.46 -14.64
N ILE A 639 16.80 -10.45 -14.34
CA ILE A 639 16.88 -11.19 -13.08
C ILE A 639 17.30 -12.63 -13.36
N LYS A 640 18.57 -12.82 -13.78
CA LYS A 640 19.22 -14.12 -13.79
C LYS A 640 20.27 -14.13 -12.70
N GLU A 641 19.89 -14.54 -11.51
CA GLU A 641 20.81 -14.68 -10.40
C GLU A 641 20.84 -16.14 -9.93
N ARG A 642 21.95 -16.51 -9.27
CA ARG A 642 22.16 -17.85 -8.76
C ARG A 642 22.18 -17.83 -7.25
N ILE A 643 21.34 -18.63 -6.63
CA ILE A 643 21.39 -18.89 -5.19
C ILE A 643 22.24 -20.15 -4.96
N SER A 644 23.23 -20.01 -4.10
CA SER A 644 24.18 -21.09 -3.79
C SER A 644 23.64 -22.09 -2.77
N GLU A 645 22.56 -21.74 -2.06
CA GLU A 645 21.99 -22.59 -1.01
C GLU A 645 20.69 -23.25 -1.49
N PRO A 646 20.43 -24.50 -1.10
CA PRO A 646 19.15 -25.15 -1.41
C PRO A 646 17.96 -24.39 -0.82
N VAL A 647 16.92 -24.21 -1.62
CA VAL A 647 15.70 -23.49 -1.25
C VAL A 647 14.59 -24.49 -0.93
N ARG A 648 13.96 -24.37 0.22
CA ARG A 648 12.85 -25.24 0.64
C ARG A 648 11.46 -24.66 0.42
N LEU A 649 11.29 -23.32 0.57
CA LEU A 649 10.02 -22.65 0.34
C LEU A 649 10.20 -21.49 -0.65
N VAL A 650 9.21 -21.35 -1.51
CA VAL A 650 9.10 -20.26 -2.47
C VAL A 650 7.70 -19.64 -2.32
N SER A 651 7.62 -18.33 -2.23
CA SER A 651 6.35 -17.60 -2.21
C SER A 651 6.47 -16.36 -3.07
N SER A 652 5.46 -16.10 -3.88
CA SER A 652 5.44 -14.95 -4.78
C SER A 652 4.11 -14.23 -4.67
N THR A 653 4.14 -12.91 -4.82
CA THR A 653 2.94 -12.09 -4.95
C THR A 653 3.08 -11.12 -6.11
N TYR A 654 1.96 -10.73 -6.66
CA TYR A 654 1.83 -9.75 -7.73
C TYR A 654 0.87 -8.64 -7.26
N ARG A 655 1.19 -7.37 -7.56
CA ARG A 655 0.29 -6.25 -7.22
C ARG A 655 -0.43 -5.71 -8.45
N TYR A 656 -1.75 -5.60 -8.32
CA TYR A 656 -2.69 -5.19 -9.35
C TYR A 656 -2.54 -3.75 -9.88
N TRP A 657 -2.03 -2.82 -9.05
CA TRP A 657 -2.14 -1.39 -9.32
C TRP A 657 -0.92 -0.73 -9.96
N ILE A 658 0.14 -1.49 -10.23
CA ILE A 658 1.40 -0.94 -10.74
C ILE A 658 1.80 -1.72 -12.00
N GLU A 659 1.59 -1.11 -13.17
CA GLU A 659 2.16 -1.63 -14.41
C GLU A 659 3.66 -1.31 -14.46
N GLY A 660 4.49 -2.33 -14.52
CA GLY A 660 5.93 -2.17 -14.69
C GLY A 660 6.76 -3.32 -14.09
N PRO A 661 8.06 -3.37 -14.36
CA PRO A 661 8.95 -4.43 -13.86
C PRO A 661 9.13 -4.47 -12.33
N GLY A 662 8.48 -3.57 -11.60
CA GLY A 662 8.54 -3.48 -10.15
C GLY A 662 7.33 -4.05 -9.38
N SER A 663 6.37 -4.71 -10.04
CA SER A 663 5.13 -5.15 -9.40
C SER A 663 5.19 -6.51 -8.69
N HIS A 664 6.30 -7.23 -8.80
CA HIS A 664 6.49 -8.57 -8.25
C HIS A 664 7.38 -8.56 -7.01
N TYR A 665 7.00 -9.38 -6.04
CA TYR A 665 7.79 -9.66 -4.86
C TYR A 665 7.90 -11.17 -4.67
N HIS A 666 9.13 -11.65 -4.58
CA HIS A 666 9.43 -13.06 -4.37
C HIS A 666 10.22 -13.26 -3.09
N LEU A 667 9.82 -14.26 -2.34
CA LEU A 667 10.42 -14.64 -1.08
C LEU A 667 10.83 -16.10 -1.14
N LEU A 668 12.05 -16.38 -0.72
CA LEU A 668 12.62 -17.71 -0.62
C LEU A 668 13.02 -17.97 0.82
N VAL A 669 12.85 -19.22 1.26
CA VAL A 669 13.42 -19.72 2.50
C VAL A 669 14.35 -20.87 2.16
N THR A 670 15.62 -20.76 2.54
CA THR A 670 16.61 -21.81 2.31
C THR A 670 16.48 -22.96 3.32
N GLU A 671 17.16 -24.07 3.08
CA GLU A 671 17.25 -25.18 4.04
C GLU A 671 17.87 -24.77 5.38
N ASN A 672 18.69 -23.70 5.38
CA ASN A 672 19.29 -23.14 6.58
C ASN A 672 18.43 -22.04 7.21
N ASP A 673 17.14 -21.96 6.89
CA ASP A 673 16.20 -20.97 7.42
C ASP A 673 16.55 -19.50 7.11
N LYS A 674 17.37 -19.24 6.10
CA LYS A 674 17.60 -17.88 5.63
C LYS A 674 16.42 -17.41 4.79
N ILE A 675 16.00 -16.18 5.02
CA ILE A 675 14.96 -15.50 4.25
C ILE A 675 15.65 -14.63 3.21
N ILE A 676 15.37 -14.88 1.97
CA ILE A 676 15.92 -14.16 0.82
C ILE A 676 14.79 -13.60 0.00
N VAL A 677 14.91 -12.35 -0.43
CA VAL A 677 13.88 -11.67 -1.20
C VAL A 677 14.44 -11.02 -2.45
N ILE A 678 13.59 -10.87 -3.45
CA ILE A 678 13.85 -10.07 -4.65
C ILE A 678 12.54 -9.45 -5.13
N GLY A 679 12.64 -8.34 -5.84
CA GLY A 679 11.53 -7.65 -6.45
C GLY A 679 11.01 -6.49 -5.62
N TYR A 680 9.84 -6.00 -5.98
CA TYR A 680 9.24 -4.84 -5.37
C TYR A 680 8.82 -5.17 -3.95
N ASN A 681 9.37 -4.42 -2.98
CA ASN A 681 9.00 -4.63 -1.59
C ASN A 681 7.58 -4.11 -1.33
N PRO A 682 6.63 -4.99 -1.03
CA PRO A 682 5.29 -4.57 -0.65
C PRO A 682 5.25 -3.76 0.65
N PHE A 683 6.34 -3.78 1.45
CA PHE A 683 6.50 -2.96 2.65
C PHE A 683 7.02 -1.56 2.37
N GLY A 684 7.76 -1.38 1.26
CA GLY A 684 8.47 -0.14 0.94
C GLY A 684 7.58 0.95 0.38
N GLN A 685 6.27 0.76 0.39
CA GLN A 685 5.36 1.82 0.01
C GLN A 685 5.29 2.92 1.05
N SER A 686 5.60 2.62 2.31
CA SER A 686 5.56 3.60 3.38
C SER A 686 6.65 3.29 4.38
N GLU A 687 7.68 4.13 4.45
CA GLU A 687 8.69 4.07 5.49
C GLU A 687 8.32 5.05 6.60
N SER A 688 7.83 4.53 7.69
CA SER A 688 7.37 5.33 8.83
C SER A 688 8.50 5.98 9.63
N PHE A 689 9.75 5.58 9.36
CA PHE A 689 10.93 6.11 10.03
C PHE A 689 11.79 6.94 9.09
N PRO A 690 12.17 8.17 9.50
CA PRO A 690 13.08 9.00 8.72
C PRO A 690 14.46 8.35 8.56
N GLU A 691 14.92 8.21 7.32
CA GLU A 691 16.28 7.78 6.99
C GLU A 691 16.98 8.79 6.09
N LYS A 692 18.33 8.71 6.06
CA LYS A 692 19.15 9.60 5.24
C LYS A 692 18.94 9.36 3.76
N VAL A 693 18.75 10.45 3.02
CA VAL A 693 18.83 10.43 1.55
C VAL A 693 20.29 10.21 1.16
N ILE A 694 20.53 9.31 0.22
CA ILE A 694 21.86 8.91 -0.23
C ILE A 694 22.06 9.20 -1.72
N THR A 695 23.29 9.51 -2.12
CA THR A 695 23.73 9.50 -3.53
C THR A 695 24.30 8.13 -3.87
N PRO A 696 24.18 7.68 -5.10
CA PRO A 696 24.70 6.37 -5.52
C PRO A 696 26.21 6.25 -5.37
#